data_6d24c197bae755b0417743a34a15366f
#
_entry.id   6d24c197bae755b0417743a34a15366f
#
_cell.length_a   1.000
_cell.length_b   1.000
_cell.length_c   1.000
_cell.angle_alpha   90.00
_cell.angle_beta   90.00
_cell.angle_gamma   90.00
#
_symmetry.space_group_name_H-M   'P 1'
#
loop_
_entity.id
_entity.type
_entity.pdbx_description
1 polymer ?
#
loop_
_entity_poly.entity_id
_entity_poly.type
_entity_poly.pdbx_seq_one_letter_code
_entity_poly.pdbx_strand_id
1 'polypeptide(L)'
;MTDQPPAPTTAERARLTGAPHDVARWRKWGPYLADRAWGTVREDYSANGDAWSYFPHDLARSKAFRWGEDGIAGFCDRYQILCWSLALWNEQDAILKERYFGLVPGEANHGEDVKECYFHLDALPSHAYQRLLYKYPQRAFPYSQLVDENRRRGGHDPEFELIDTGIFDDSRYFDVIIEIAKEDADALLFRITAHNRGPERAPLHLIPQLWFRNTWSWSGEPVPAPSIRAIDIDGNPALLANDLTTPPLAGLLHNAHLGAHVLEFPSGTELLFTDNETNGPRVWGPGAQSKSRYVKDAFHRRIVNGEHDAVNPAQTGTKACGWQRVEIDAGASYSMTMRLAPSGHARRDDDVFEIRRAEADEFYDAIHPKKASAEERNIQRQAFAGLLWSKQSYLLDVDIWLDGDDPNRPPPTERERGRNARWRHLNSMRILSMPDKWEYPWFAAWDLAFHTVVMALIDAHFAKEQLWLMLFEQFQHPNGQIPAYEWEFSDLNPPVHAWAVWRVYNMDRIRNGADRPFLEKCFHKLMLNFTWWVNKDDREGNNVFEGGFLGLDNIAVFDRSDALPGGASLEQSDATGWMGMFSLVMMRMALELARENAAYEGLATKFFEHYVYIGAAMKMMRGDRTLWDETDGFFYDLLRFPDGTNVPFRVRSLVGLIPLYAIERLERKWLEPFAVFRENFDWFMKHRADIVDYCVSTVHDNGDTTHVLAVVDQNQLQHLLARVADPEEFLSTFGLRSLSKAHQQQPFVFGNASVAYEPAEASTKLKGGNSNWRGPVWFPTTFLMIETLRKLEKAYSGTVRVALRDGHDFPEPHRDATFIDTRADEGLGAVSARPRRRGMTLTSVPVPPPENTTTLTGLAADLARRMTNIFVPDADGYRASNGPRGKRQAELFAHDPHWKDLIWFFEYFNGDTGEGLGASHQTGWTALVASLIDEWSG
;
A
#
# COMPACT_ATOMS: atom_id res chain seq x y z
N MET A 1 -0.01 -8.63 -34.57
CA MET A 1 -0.67 -9.67 -33.77
C MET A 1 0.22 -10.90 -33.86
N THR A 2 1.08 -11.10 -32.89
CA THR A 2 1.77 -12.36 -32.71
C THR A 2 0.80 -13.29 -32.02
N ASP A 3 0.38 -14.38 -32.68
CA ASP A 3 -0.33 -15.51 -32.12
C ASP A 3 0.55 -16.16 -31.02
N GLN A 4 0.59 -15.56 -29.82
CA GLN A 4 0.98 -16.32 -28.65
C GLN A 4 -0.23 -17.21 -28.28
N PRO A 5 -0.04 -18.52 -28.12
CA PRO A 5 -1.10 -19.37 -27.65
C PRO A 5 -1.57 -18.84 -26.29
N PRO A 6 -2.88 -18.90 -26.00
CA PRO A 6 -3.39 -18.49 -24.69
C PRO A 6 -2.60 -19.22 -23.60
N ALA A 7 -2.14 -18.48 -22.59
CA ALA A 7 -1.41 -19.06 -21.47
C ALA A 7 -2.22 -20.25 -20.90
N PRO A 8 -1.58 -21.37 -20.54
CA PRO A 8 -2.28 -22.52 -20.00
C PRO A 8 -3.17 -22.10 -18.83
N THR A 9 -4.41 -22.55 -18.84
CA THR A 9 -5.38 -22.22 -17.80
C THR A 9 -5.05 -23.02 -16.56
N THR A 10 -4.35 -22.39 -15.59
CA THR A 10 -4.07 -22.98 -14.28
C THR A 10 -5.37 -23.12 -13.47
N ALA A 11 -5.40 -23.99 -12.48
CA ALA A 11 -6.57 -24.19 -11.60
C ALA A 11 -6.99 -22.85 -10.94
N GLU A 12 -6.00 -22.04 -10.49
CA GLU A 12 -6.29 -20.73 -9.89
C GLU A 12 -6.87 -19.73 -10.90
N ARG A 13 -6.33 -19.65 -12.12
CA ARG A 13 -6.93 -18.81 -13.18
C ARG A 13 -8.37 -19.22 -13.49
N ALA A 14 -8.67 -20.51 -13.51
CA ALA A 14 -10.05 -20.98 -13.71
C ALA A 14 -11.00 -20.47 -12.61
N ARG A 15 -10.54 -20.41 -11.34
CA ARG A 15 -11.32 -19.84 -10.23
C ARG A 15 -11.55 -18.33 -10.40
N LEU A 16 -10.59 -17.61 -10.91
CA LEU A 16 -10.64 -16.16 -11.06
C LEU A 16 -11.39 -15.69 -12.31
N THR A 17 -11.50 -16.51 -13.34
CA THR A 17 -12.13 -16.19 -14.63
C THR A 17 -13.47 -16.91 -14.85
N GLY A 18 -13.96 -17.64 -13.85
CA GLY A 18 -15.28 -18.28 -13.85
C GLY A 18 -16.44 -17.26 -13.89
N ALA A 19 -17.66 -17.77 -13.83
CA ALA A 19 -18.82 -16.90 -13.71
C ALA A 19 -18.70 -15.99 -12.47
N PRO A 20 -19.17 -14.72 -12.51
CA PRO A 20 -19.00 -13.77 -11.39
C PRO A 20 -19.48 -14.32 -10.03
N HIS A 21 -20.55 -15.12 -10.04
CA HIS A 21 -21.05 -15.80 -8.84
C HIS A 21 -20.04 -16.80 -8.26
N ASP A 22 -19.39 -17.58 -9.10
CA ASP A 22 -18.41 -18.58 -8.66
C ASP A 22 -17.14 -17.92 -8.13
N VAL A 23 -16.67 -16.88 -8.79
CA VAL A 23 -15.54 -16.07 -8.30
C VAL A 23 -15.87 -15.47 -6.94
N ALA A 24 -17.07 -14.92 -6.76
CA ALA A 24 -17.51 -14.35 -5.50
C ALA A 24 -17.60 -15.40 -4.37
N ARG A 25 -18.01 -16.63 -4.69
CA ARG A 25 -18.03 -17.75 -3.71
C ARG A 25 -16.62 -18.08 -3.22
N TRP A 26 -15.65 -18.21 -4.14
CA TRP A 26 -14.25 -18.47 -3.75
C TRP A 26 -13.68 -17.35 -2.86
N ARG A 27 -14.07 -16.09 -3.06
CA ARG A 27 -13.65 -14.93 -2.26
C ARG A 27 -14.54 -14.67 -1.04
N LYS A 28 -15.52 -15.53 -0.74
CA LYS A 28 -16.38 -15.40 0.44
C LYS A 28 -15.57 -15.41 1.73
N TRP A 29 -14.59 -16.30 1.84
CA TRP A 29 -13.69 -16.44 2.97
C TRP A 29 -12.28 -16.00 2.59
N GLY A 30 -11.64 -15.25 3.46
CA GLY A 30 -10.27 -14.74 3.22
C GLY A 30 -9.62 -14.15 4.47
N PRO A 31 -8.37 -13.67 4.35
CA PRO A 31 -7.60 -13.07 5.45
C PRO A 31 -8.09 -11.64 5.74
N TYR A 32 -9.37 -11.47 6.00
CA TYR A 32 -9.99 -10.15 6.05
C TYR A 32 -10.04 -9.53 7.44
N LEU A 33 -9.47 -10.17 8.47
CA LEU A 33 -9.28 -9.58 9.79
C LEU A 33 -8.08 -8.64 9.81
N ALA A 34 -8.14 -7.61 10.66
CA ALA A 34 -6.97 -6.79 10.97
C ALA A 34 -5.97 -7.57 11.85
N ASP A 35 -4.72 -7.13 11.89
CA ASP A 35 -3.76 -7.55 12.90
C ASP A 35 -3.86 -6.67 14.16
N ARG A 36 -4.44 -5.45 14.02
CA ARG A 36 -4.75 -4.52 15.09
C ARG A 36 -6.10 -3.82 14.85
N ALA A 37 -7.07 -4.05 15.73
CA ALA A 37 -8.30 -3.25 15.78
C ALA A 37 -8.28 -2.23 16.94
N TRP A 38 -7.51 -2.48 18.00
CA TRP A 38 -7.32 -1.58 19.13
C TRP A 38 -6.53 -0.34 18.72
N GLY A 39 -6.83 0.79 19.33
CA GLY A 39 -6.11 2.04 19.09
C GLY A 39 -6.25 2.60 17.67
N THR A 40 -7.18 2.11 16.85
CA THR A 40 -7.43 2.67 15.52
C THR A 40 -8.35 3.88 15.60
N VAL A 41 -8.35 4.69 14.54
CA VAL A 41 -9.22 5.86 14.42
C VAL A 41 -10.71 5.53 14.53
N ARG A 42 -11.11 4.30 14.23
CA ARG A 42 -12.50 3.84 14.27
C ARG A 42 -13.00 3.55 15.68
N GLU A 43 -12.12 3.16 16.58
CA GLU A 43 -12.45 2.87 17.98
C GLU A 43 -12.11 4.03 18.94
N ASP A 44 -11.63 5.15 18.39
CA ASP A 44 -11.24 6.34 19.16
C ASP A 44 -12.46 7.14 19.63
N TYR A 45 -12.54 7.32 20.95
CA TYR A 45 -13.47 8.20 21.64
C TYR A 45 -12.74 9.19 22.55
N SER A 46 -11.45 9.47 22.25
CA SER A 46 -10.64 10.41 23.01
C SER A 46 -11.13 11.85 22.82
N ALA A 47 -11.05 12.65 23.88
CA ALA A 47 -11.45 14.05 23.83
C ALA A 47 -10.47 14.94 23.05
N ASN A 48 -9.21 14.49 22.89
CA ASN A 48 -8.13 15.21 22.23
C ASN A 48 -7.82 14.69 20.82
N GLY A 49 -8.55 13.66 20.36
CA GLY A 49 -8.32 13.05 19.02
C GLY A 49 -7.09 12.14 18.93
N ASP A 50 -6.51 11.75 20.07
CA ASP A 50 -5.39 10.80 20.11
C ASP A 50 -5.88 9.35 19.95
N ALA A 51 -6.11 8.95 18.71
CA ALA A 51 -6.57 7.61 18.37
C ALA A 51 -5.53 6.54 18.66
N TRP A 52 -4.25 6.86 18.52
CA TRP A 52 -3.14 5.90 18.56
C TRP A 52 -2.95 5.31 19.96
N SER A 53 -3.08 6.12 21.00
CA SER A 53 -2.91 5.72 22.40
C SER A 53 -4.22 5.47 23.14
N TYR A 54 -5.37 5.69 22.48
CA TYR A 54 -6.68 5.59 23.12
C TYR A 54 -6.99 4.19 23.65
N PHE A 55 -6.59 3.15 22.91
CA PHE A 55 -6.80 1.77 23.30
C PHE A 55 -5.47 0.98 23.30
N PRO A 56 -4.72 0.93 24.41
CA PRO A 56 -3.44 0.25 24.49
C PRO A 56 -3.62 -1.28 24.40
N HIS A 57 -2.55 -1.98 24.00
CA HIS A 57 -2.50 -3.43 23.82
C HIS A 57 -3.04 -4.21 25.02
N ASP A 58 -2.75 -3.76 26.26
CA ASP A 58 -3.21 -4.44 27.47
C ASP A 58 -4.74 -4.46 27.63
N LEU A 59 -5.45 -3.47 27.08
CA LEU A 59 -6.92 -3.40 27.15
C LEU A 59 -7.60 -4.02 25.92
N ALA A 60 -6.89 -4.21 24.82
CA ALA A 60 -7.45 -4.68 23.55
C ALA A 60 -8.12 -6.06 23.66
N ARG A 61 -7.55 -6.98 24.47
CA ARG A 61 -8.14 -8.30 24.73
C ARG A 61 -9.47 -8.24 25.49
N SER A 62 -9.74 -7.15 26.19
CA SER A 62 -10.92 -7.00 27.06
C SER A 62 -12.05 -6.20 26.40
N LYS A 63 -11.81 -5.55 25.25
CA LYS A 63 -12.77 -4.74 24.50
C LYS A 63 -13.38 -5.52 23.35
N ALA A 64 -14.71 -5.58 23.24
CA ALA A 64 -15.39 -5.96 22.02
C ALA A 64 -15.39 -4.77 21.05
N PHE A 65 -15.04 -5.03 19.78
CA PHE A 65 -14.95 -4.00 18.74
C PHE A 65 -16.22 -3.97 17.89
N ARG A 66 -16.57 -2.79 17.40
CA ARG A 66 -17.69 -2.63 16.47
C ARG A 66 -17.23 -2.66 15.01
N TRP A 67 -16.16 -1.91 14.69
CA TRP A 67 -15.76 -1.57 13.33
C TRP A 67 -14.76 -2.53 12.72
N GLY A 68 -14.48 -3.65 13.39
CA GLY A 68 -13.59 -4.68 12.87
C GLY A 68 -13.16 -5.61 13.99
N GLU A 69 -12.50 -6.69 13.63
CA GLU A 69 -11.91 -7.67 14.55
C GLU A 69 -10.44 -7.85 14.24
N ASP A 70 -9.66 -8.29 15.23
CA ASP A 70 -8.23 -8.56 15.09
C ASP A 70 -7.86 -9.99 15.50
N GLY A 71 -6.70 -10.46 15.03
CA GLY A 71 -6.16 -11.76 15.45
C GLY A 71 -5.04 -12.26 14.54
N ILE A 72 -4.14 -13.08 15.13
CA ILE A 72 -3.00 -13.67 14.41
C ILE A 72 -3.50 -14.62 13.31
N ALA A 73 -3.01 -14.45 12.09
CA ALA A 73 -3.43 -15.18 10.90
C ALA A 73 -4.95 -15.15 10.69
N GLY A 74 -5.58 -14.04 11.03
CA GLY A 74 -7.02 -13.87 11.07
C GLY A 74 -7.70 -14.16 9.73
N PHE A 75 -8.76 -14.98 9.76
CA PHE A 75 -9.52 -15.42 8.59
C PHE A 75 -11.02 -15.33 8.87
N CYS A 76 -11.80 -14.76 7.96
CA CYS A 76 -13.23 -14.60 8.16
C CYS A 76 -13.99 -14.57 6.83
N ASP A 77 -15.32 -14.58 6.89
CA ASP A 77 -16.14 -14.24 5.75
C ASP A 77 -16.02 -12.74 5.42
N ARG A 78 -16.40 -12.37 4.19
CA ARG A 78 -16.25 -11.00 3.66
C ARG A 78 -16.95 -9.89 4.47
N TYR A 79 -17.90 -10.26 5.33
CA TYR A 79 -18.67 -9.34 6.17
C TYR A 79 -18.25 -9.40 7.64
N GLN A 80 -17.22 -10.18 7.96
CA GLN A 80 -16.80 -10.47 9.33
C GLN A 80 -17.95 -10.92 10.24
N ILE A 81 -18.80 -11.80 9.76
CA ILE A 81 -19.85 -12.41 10.59
C ILE A 81 -19.22 -13.42 11.53
N LEU A 82 -18.45 -14.37 10.97
CA LEU A 82 -17.75 -15.42 11.72
C LEU A 82 -16.25 -15.35 11.47
N CYS A 83 -15.48 -15.23 12.54
CA CYS A 83 -14.05 -14.99 12.53
C CYS A 83 -13.28 -16.15 13.13
N TRP A 84 -12.14 -16.48 12.56
CA TRP A 84 -11.18 -17.45 13.08
C TRP A 84 -9.81 -16.79 13.22
N SER A 85 -9.06 -17.11 14.29
CA SER A 85 -7.65 -16.77 14.46
C SER A 85 -6.94 -17.76 15.38
N LEU A 86 -5.60 -17.68 15.42
CA LEU A 86 -4.78 -18.46 16.33
C LEU A 86 -4.38 -17.64 17.55
N ALA A 87 -4.50 -18.19 18.74
CA ALA A 87 -3.79 -17.71 19.92
C ALA A 87 -2.76 -18.75 20.38
N LEU A 88 -1.72 -18.29 21.08
CA LEU A 88 -0.60 -19.10 21.55
C LEU A 88 -0.23 -18.75 22.98
N TRP A 89 0.38 -19.73 23.71
CA TRP A 89 1.01 -19.45 25.00
C TRP A 89 2.15 -20.44 25.27
N ASN A 90 3.27 -19.93 25.73
CA ASN A 90 4.50 -20.70 26.00
C ASN A 90 4.77 -20.92 27.48
N GLU A 91 3.78 -20.67 28.34
CA GLU A 91 3.85 -20.74 29.82
C GLU A 91 4.82 -19.73 30.47
N GLN A 92 5.49 -18.89 29.67
CA GLN A 92 6.40 -17.83 30.13
C GLN A 92 5.89 -16.42 29.79
N ASP A 93 5.10 -16.30 28.71
CA ASP A 93 4.52 -15.03 28.33
C ASP A 93 3.49 -14.59 29.38
N ALA A 94 3.56 -13.33 29.80
CA ALA A 94 2.62 -12.75 30.76
C ALA A 94 1.21 -12.54 30.15
N ILE A 95 1.10 -12.57 28.83
CA ILE A 95 -0.14 -12.32 28.10
C ILE A 95 -0.40 -13.50 27.15
N LEU A 96 -1.67 -13.97 27.09
CA LEU A 96 -2.09 -14.88 26.01
C LEU A 96 -1.88 -14.18 24.67
N LYS A 97 -1.07 -14.75 23.80
CA LYS A 97 -0.74 -14.17 22.50
C LYS A 97 -1.90 -14.39 21.52
N GLU A 98 -2.90 -13.51 21.58
CA GLU A 98 -4.08 -13.48 20.70
C GLU A 98 -3.91 -12.49 19.53
N ARG A 99 -3.01 -11.54 19.66
CA ARG A 99 -2.68 -10.48 18.69
C ARG A 99 -1.23 -10.09 18.80
N TYR A 100 -0.71 -9.47 17.74
CA TYR A 100 0.65 -8.96 17.74
C TYR A 100 0.77 -7.75 18.67
N PHE A 101 1.95 -7.63 19.29
CA PHE A 101 2.35 -6.48 20.09
C PHE A 101 3.11 -5.48 19.22
N GLY A 102 2.91 -4.22 19.47
CA GLY A 102 3.67 -3.13 18.89
C GLY A 102 3.58 -1.89 19.75
N LEU A 103 4.28 -0.86 19.36
CA LEU A 103 4.40 0.41 20.07
C LEU A 103 3.80 1.55 19.25
N VAL A 104 3.44 2.60 19.93
CA VAL A 104 2.88 3.83 19.40
C VAL A 104 3.71 5.05 19.84
N PRO A 105 3.58 6.22 19.21
CA PRO A 105 4.34 7.41 19.61
C PRO A 105 4.16 7.81 21.07
N GLY A 106 2.99 7.56 21.67
CA GLY A 106 2.72 7.77 23.09
C GLY A 106 3.56 6.89 24.03
N GLU A 107 4.12 5.80 23.52
CA GLU A 107 5.04 4.89 24.21
C GLU A 107 6.51 5.18 23.87
N ALA A 108 6.76 6.34 23.23
CA ALA A 108 8.06 6.84 22.81
C ALA A 108 8.70 6.11 21.61
N ASN A 109 7.91 5.39 20.82
CA ASN A 109 8.31 4.91 19.51
C ASN A 109 8.32 6.05 18.47
N HIS A 110 9.02 5.90 17.35
CA HIS A 110 9.06 6.95 16.33
C HIS A 110 7.72 7.10 15.62
N GLY A 111 7.04 5.98 15.36
CA GLY A 111 5.70 5.90 14.80
C GLY A 111 4.91 4.76 15.45
N GLU A 112 3.86 4.30 14.78
CA GLU A 112 3.25 3.00 15.05
C GLU A 112 4.13 1.95 14.41
N ASP A 113 4.56 0.95 15.18
CA ASP A 113 5.32 -0.18 14.62
C ASP A 113 5.08 -1.47 15.42
N VAL A 114 4.86 -2.57 14.68
CA VAL A 114 4.69 -3.89 15.26
C VAL A 114 6.04 -4.46 15.69
N LYS A 115 6.15 -4.88 16.94
CA LYS A 115 7.39 -5.44 17.53
C LYS A 115 7.30 -6.97 17.59
N GLU A 116 7.02 -7.59 16.43
CA GLU A 116 6.85 -9.03 16.26
C GLU A 116 7.55 -9.50 14.98
N CYS A 117 7.78 -10.81 14.86
CA CYS A 117 8.42 -11.39 13.67
C CYS A 117 7.48 -12.38 12.99
N TYR A 118 6.80 -11.97 11.93
CA TYR A 118 5.96 -12.84 11.11
C TYR A 118 6.18 -12.58 9.62
N PHE A 119 5.81 -13.55 8.77
CA PHE A 119 6.12 -13.53 7.35
C PHE A 119 4.96 -14.12 6.54
N HIS A 120 4.56 -13.42 5.50
CA HIS A 120 3.59 -13.91 4.53
C HIS A 120 4.33 -14.72 3.46
N LEU A 121 4.30 -16.04 3.58
CA LEU A 121 5.11 -16.92 2.73
C LEU A 121 4.46 -17.23 1.40
N ASP A 122 3.13 -17.35 1.39
CA ASP A 122 2.36 -17.72 0.20
C ASP A 122 0.89 -17.31 0.31
N ALA A 123 0.27 -17.02 -0.82
CA ALA A 123 -1.17 -16.78 -0.92
C ALA A 123 -1.64 -16.87 -2.37
N LEU A 124 -2.83 -17.44 -2.60
CA LEU A 124 -3.52 -17.39 -3.90
C LEU A 124 -4.60 -16.28 -3.90
N PRO A 125 -4.86 -15.62 -5.04
CA PRO A 125 -5.86 -14.55 -5.15
C PRO A 125 -7.30 -14.95 -4.78
N SER A 126 -7.69 -16.22 -5.01
CA SER A 126 -8.99 -16.78 -4.59
C SER A 126 -9.03 -17.15 -3.12
N HIS A 127 -7.90 -17.04 -2.41
CA HIS A 127 -7.70 -17.56 -1.06
C HIS A 127 -7.88 -19.08 -0.94
N ALA A 128 -7.69 -19.83 -2.04
CA ALA A 128 -7.74 -21.28 -2.02
C ALA A 128 -6.57 -21.90 -1.25
N TYR A 129 -5.43 -21.22 -1.19
CA TYR A 129 -4.27 -21.54 -0.36
C TYR A 129 -3.63 -20.28 0.20
N GLN A 130 -3.20 -20.36 1.46
CA GLN A 130 -2.44 -19.32 2.13
C GLN A 130 -1.49 -19.91 3.16
N ARG A 131 -0.34 -19.26 3.37
CA ARG A 131 0.68 -19.70 4.30
C ARG A 131 1.36 -18.51 4.98
N LEU A 132 1.37 -18.52 6.31
CA LEU A 132 2.01 -17.53 7.17
C LEU A 132 2.96 -18.24 8.14
N LEU A 133 4.08 -17.60 8.45
CA LEU A 133 5.01 -18.02 9.50
C LEU A 133 5.04 -16.97 10.60
N TYR A 134 4.86 -17.38 11.85
CA TYR A 134 5.08 -16.56 13.02
C TYR A 134 6.22 -17.15 13.89
N LYS A 135 7.18 -16.33 14.25
CA LYS A 135 8.31 -16.67 15.13
C LYS A 135 7.94 -16.39 16.58
N TYR A 136 7.47 -17.40 17.30
CA TYR A 136 7.01 -17.23 18.69
C TYR A 136 8.10 -17.61 19.69
N PRO A 137 8.56 -16.67 20.56
CA PRO A 137 9.61 -16.96 21.55
C PRO A 137 9.22 -18.04 22.56
N GLN A 138 10.20 -18.77 23.09
CA GLN A 138 10.04 -19.71 24.22
C GLN A 138 10.24 -19.06 25.58
N ARG A 139 10.76 -17.83 25.61
CA ARG A 139 10.97 -17.00 26.81
C ARG A 139 9.79 -16.05 27.03
N ALA A 140 9.75 -15.43 28.21
CA ALA A 140 8.82 -14.34 28.46
C ALA A 140 8.97 -13.22 27.43
N PHE A 141 7.85 -12.79 26.84
CA PHE A 141 7.89 -11.73 25.84
C PHE A 141 8.26 -10.40 26.49
N PRO A 142 9.20 -9.63 25.91
CA PRO A 142 9.86 -8.50 26.59
C PRO A 142 9.08 -7.19 26.47
N TYR A 143 7.77 -7.17 26.78
CA TYR A 143 6.89 -6.00 26.65
C TYR A 143 7.48 -4.74 27.26
N SER A 144 7.86 -4.79 28.54
CA SER A 144 8.40 -3.63 29.25
C SER A 144 9.75 -3.19 28.72
N GLN A 145 10.62 -4.16 28.34
CA GLN A 145 11.93 -3.83 27.80
C GLN A 145 11.82 -3.06 26.49
N LEU A 146 10.90 -3.45 25.61
CA LEU A 146 10.65 -2.76 24.34
C LEU A 146 10.19 -1.31 24.58
N VAL A 147 9.24 -1.11 25.49
CA VAL A 147 8.77 0.23 25.85
C VAL A 147 9.85 1.09 26.50
N ASP A 148 10.53 0.55 27.51
CA ASP A 148 11.50 1.31 28.32
C ASP A 148 12.76 1.67 27.52
N GLU A 149 13.24 0.75 26.66
CA GLU A 149 14.42 1.01 25.86
C GLU A 149 14.14 2.02 24.72
N ASN A 150 12.99 1.96 24.05
CA ASN A 150 12.62 2.96 23.06
C ASN A 150 12.46 4.34 23.72
N ARG A 151 11.86 4.40 24.93
CA ARG A 151 11.77 5.64 25.69
C ARG A 151 13.15 6.20 26.07
N ARG A 152 14.10 5.35 26.39
CA ARG A 152 15.48 5.75 26.73
C ARG A 152 16.24 6.30 25.53
N ARG A 153 16.04 5.71 24.33
CA ARG A 153 16.72 6.11 23.09
C ARG A 153 16.24 7.46 22.57
N GLY A 154 14.95 7.66 22.54
CA GLY A 154 14.35 8.87 21.97
C GLY A 154 14.45 8.91 20.44
N GLY A 155 14.09 10.05 19.82
CA GLY A 155 13.90 10.18 18.37
C GLY A 155 15.20 10.35 17.54
N HIS A 156 16.38 10.31 18.15
CA HIS A 156 17.65 10.46 17.43
C HIS A 156 18.45 9.15 17.31
N ASP A 157 18.07 8.14 18.09
CA ASP A 157 18.68 6.82 18.06
C ASP A 157 17.77 5.87 17.25
N PRO A 158 18.30 4.84 16.61
CA PRO A 158 17.47 3.82 15.96
C PRO A 158 16.48 3.18 16.94
N GLU A 159 15.28 2.83 16.48
CA GLU A 159 14.32 2.09 17.28
C GLU A 159 14.89 0.79 17.81
N PHE A 160 14.37 0.34 18.96
CA PHE A 160 14.74 -0.92 19.57
C PHE A 160 13.72 -1.99 19.18
N GLU A 161 14.22 -2.98 18.44
CA GLU A 161 13.41 -4.03 17.87
C GLU A 161 13.36 -5.31 18.71
N LEU A 162 12.38 -6.17 18.47
CA LEU A 162 12.26 -7.46 19.16
C LEU A 162 13.54 -8.31 18.99
N ILE A 163 14.16 -8.29 17.81
CA ILE A 163 15.43 -9.01 17.55
C ILE A 163 16.56 -8.48 18.44
N ASP A 164 16.59 -7.18 18.71
CA ASP A 164 17.65 -6.55 19.51
C ASP A 164 17.62 -6.99 20.98
N THR A 165 16.48 -7.46 21.48
CA THR A 165 16.34 -7.96 22.85
C THR A 165 17.12 -9.25 23.12
N GLY A 166 17.52 -9.98 22.07
CA GLY A 166 18.13 -11.30 22.20
C GLY A 166 17.13 -12.42 22.47
N ILE A 167 15.84 -12.17 22.31
CA ILE A 167 14.81 -13.17 22.62
C ILE A 167 14.93 -14.44 21.78
N PHE A 168 15.49 -14.33 20.57
CA PHE A 168 15.71 -15.45 19.64
C PHE A 168 17.08 -16.13 19.76
N ASP A 169 17.92 -15.72 20.73
CA ASP A 169 19.23 -16.33 20.94
C ASP A 169 19.12 -17.79 21.31
N ASP A 170 20.15 -18.58 20.93
CA ASP A 170 20.18 -20.03 21.07
C ASP A 170 19.00 -20.73 20.35
N SER A 171 18.40 -20.07 19.34
CA SER A 171 17.22 -20.55 18.61
C SER A 171 16.03 -20.90 19.52
N ARG A 172 15.89 -20.25 20.71
CA ARG A 172 14.81 -20.51 21.68
C ARG A 172 13.50 -19.89 21.25
N TYR A 173 12.95 -20.42 20.16
CA TYR A 173 11.64 -20.02 19.60
C TYR A 173 10.96 -21.18 18.88
N PHE A 174 9.69 -21.01 18.62
CA PHE A 174 8.91 -21.87 17.74
C PHE A 174 8.73 -21.18 16.38
N ASP A 175 8.95 -21.92 15.29
CA ASP A 175 8.38 -21.56 13.99
C ASP A 175 6.95 -22.09 13.95
N VAL A 176 5.99 -21.20 14.02
CA VAL A 176 4.57 -21.54 13.93
C VAL A 176 4.09 -21.24 12.51
N ILE A 177 3.92 -22.30 11.72
CA ILE A 177 3.42 -22.20 10.34
C ILE A 177 1.91 -22.41 10.36
N ILE A 178 1.19 -21.45 9.82
CA ILE A 178 -0.27 -21.51 9.65
C ILE A 178 -0.55 -21.66 8.15
N GLU A 179 -1.16 -22.78 7.76
CA GLU A 179 -1.64 -23.05 6.42
C GLU A 179 -3.15 -23.07 6.41
N ILE A 180 -3.74 -22.39 5.43
CA ILE A 180 -5.19 -22.38 5.20
C ILE A 180 -5.41 -22.85 3.77
N ALA A 181 -6.19 -23.92 3.62
CA ALA A 181 -6.53 -24.53 2.34
C ALA A 181 -8.03 -24.72 2.22
N LYS A 182 -8.61 -24.38 1.07
CA LYS A 182 -10.04 -24.61 0.82
C LYS A 182 -10.26 -25.96 0.18
N GLU A 183 -11.09 -26.82 0.79
CA GLU A 183 -11.62 -28.03 0.11
C GLU A 183 -12.39 -27.61 -1.14
N ASP A 184 -13.29 -26.65 -0.98
CA ASP A 184 -14.04 -25.94 -2.01
C ASP A 184 -14.32 -24.49 -1.54
N ALA A 185 -15.25 -23.80 -2.20
CA ALA A 185 -15.55 -22.40 -1.89
C ALA A 185 -16.12 -22.16 -0.48
N ASP A 186 -16.71 -23.19 0.15
CA ASP A 186 -17.45 -23.08 1.41
C ASP A 186 -16.79 -23.85 2.58
N ALA A 187 -15.85 -24.77 2.30
CA ALA A 187 -15.17 -25.59 3.31
C ALA A 187 -13.68 -25.29 3.40
N LEU A 188 -13.20 -25.03 4.60
CA LEU A 188 -11.85 -24.55 4.93
C LEU A 188 -11.13 -25.58 5.81
N LEU A 189 -9.86 -25.80 5.52
CA LEU A 189 -8.94 -26.52 6.39
C LEU A 189 -7.89 -25.56 6.95
N PHE A 190 -7.62 -25.66 8.24
CA PHE A 190 -6.57 -24.94 8.94
C PHE A 190 -5.55 -25.96 9.46
N ARG A 191 -4.29 -25.80 9.13
CA ARG A 191 -3.20 -26.58 9.68
C ARG A 191 -2.21 -25.68 10.38
N ILE A 192 -1.95 -25.94 11.66
CA ILE A 192 -0.97 -25.24 12.47
C ILE A 192 0.16 -26.22 12.72
N THR A 193 1.37 -25.90 12.28
CA THR A 193 2.57 -26.70 12.53
C THR A 193 3.58 -25.87 13.32
N ALA A 194 3.85 -26.27 14.55
CA ALA A 194 4.85 -25.65 15.41
C ALA A 194 6.13 -26.48 15.41
N HIS A 195 7.24 -25.89 14.98
CA HIS A 195 8.59 -26.49 15.05
C HIS A 195 9.34 -25.89 16.21
N ASN A 196 9.80 -26.71 17.15
CA ASN A 196 10.70 -26.28 18.21
C ASN A 196 12.12 -26.11 17.65
N ARG A 197 12.60 -24.87 17.50
CA ARG A 197 13.96 -24.57 17.06
C ARG A 197 14.95 -24.58 18.20
N GLY A 198 14.46 -24.54 19.44
CA GLY A 198 15.28 -24.53 20.64
C GLY A 198 16.02 -25.86 20.91
N PRO A 199 17.07 -25.81 21.74
CA PRO A 199 17.91 -26.97 22.07
C PRO A 199 17.25 -27.91 23.07
N GLU A 200 16.10 -27.54 23.65
CA GLU A 200 15.44 -28.29 24.70
C GLU A 200 13.97 -28.52 24.36
N ARG A 201 13.37 -29.53 25.00
CA ARG A 201 11.92 -29.72 24.97
C ARG A 201 11.19 -28.52 25.60
N ALA A 202 10.16 -28.06 24.95
CA ALA A 202 9.43 -26.88 25.40
C ALA A 202 7.90 -27.03 25.26
N PRO A 203 7.11 -26.48 26.23
CA PRO A 203 5.67 -26.45 26.18
C PRO A 203 5.16 -25.39 25.21
N LEU A 204 4.06 -25.72 24.54
CA LEU A 204 3.33 -24.76 23.72
C LEU A 204 1.83 -25.06 23.81
N HIS A 205 1.04 -24.01 24.05
CA HIS A 205 -0.40 -24.07 23.93
C HIS A 205 -0.84 -23.56 22.57
N LEU A 206 -1.63 -24.37 21.85
CA LEU A 206 -2.29 -24.01 20.61
C LEU A 206 -3.76 -23.74 20.91
N ILE A 207 -4.23 -22.55 20.60
CA ILE A 207 -5.55 -22.07 21.01
C ILE A 207 -6.24 -21.41 19.80
N PRO A 208 -6.64 -22.18 18.78
CA PRO A 208 -7.45 -21.66 17.68
C PRO A 208 -8.82 -21.23 18.20
N GLN A 209 -9.24 -20.03 17.80
CA GLN A 209 -10.45 -19.35 18.27
C GLN A 209 -11.46 -19.22 17.14
N LEU A 210 -12.74 -19.30 17.48
CA LEU A 210 -13.87 -19.02 16.60
C LEU A 210 -14.85 -18.10 17.31
N TRP A 211 -15.26 -16.99 16.66
CA TRP A 211 -16.20 -16.05 17.28
C TRP A 211 -17.02 -15.31 16.25
N PHE A 212 -18.18 -14.82 16.69
CA PHE A 212 -18.97 -13.86 15.94
C PHE A 212 -18.52 -12.43 16.26
N ARG A 213 -18.31 -11.57 15.22
CA ARG A 213 -18.16 -10.15 15.44
C ARG A 213 -19.39 -9.60 16.14
N ASN A 214 -19.17 -8.79 17.18
CA ASN A 214 -20.27 -8.25 17.96
C ASN A 214 -21.06 -7.21 17.14
N THR A 215 -22.29 -7.55 16.79
CA THR A 215 -23.25 -6.67 16.09
C THR A 215 -24.50 -6.42 16.89
N TRP A 216 -24.64 -7.03 18.10
CA TRP A 216 -25.85 -7.05 18.90
C TRP A 216 -25.80 -6.10 20.12
N SER A 217 -24.61 -5.65 20.51
CA SER A 217 -24.43 -4.87 21.75
C SER A 217 -24.51 -3.34 21.56
N TRP A 218 -24.67 -2.85 20.35
CA TRP A 218 -24.51 -1.42 20.03
C TRP A 218 -25.83 -0.63 20.01
N SER A 219 -26.99 -1.29 20.07
CA SER A 219 -28.28 -0.63 20.15
C SER A 219 -28.71 -0.46 21.61
N GLY A 220 -29.61 0.50 21.88
CA GLY A 220 -30.29 0.63 23.15
C GLY A 220 -31.32 -0.49 23.42
N GLU A 221 -31.70 -1.23 22.40
CA GLU A 221 -32.68 -2.31 22.46
C GLU A 221 -31.97 -3.68 22.48
N PRO A 222 -32.53 -4.70 23.19
CA PRO A 222 -31.98 -6.04 23.17
C PRO A 222 -32.04 -6.65 21.78
N VAL A 223 -30.89 -7.06 21.25
CA VAL A 223 -30.77 -7.77 19.95
C VAL A 223 -30.34 -9.20 20.26
N PRO A 224 -31.00 -10.23 19.70
CA PRO A 224 -30.57 -11.61 19.85
C PRO A 224 -29.16 -11.82 19.32
N ALA A 225 -28.28 -12.41 20.13
CA ALA A 225 -26.93 -12.75 19.76
C ALA A 225 -26.89 -14.10 19.00
N PRO A 226 -25.91 -14.34 18.11
CA PRO A 226 -25.62 -15.65 17.55
C PRO A 226 -25.09 -16.60 18.64
N SER A 227 -24.95 -17.87 18.33
CA SER A 227 -24.51 -18.87 19.30
C SER A 227 -23.43 -19.80 18.74
N ILE A 228 -22.46 -20.13 19.60
CA ILE A 228 -21.50 -21.22 19.41
C ILE A 228 -21.68 -22.20 20.56
N ARG A 229 -21.81 -23.48 20.27
CA ARG A 229 -21.97 -24.53 21.29
C ARG A 229 -21.13 -25.76 20.97
N ALA A 230 -20.77 -26.51 22.00
CA ALA A 230 -20.09 -27.79 21.83
C ALA A 230 -21.01 -28.83 21.19
N ILE A 231 -20.42 -29.60 20.28
CA ILE A 231 -21.00 -30.83 19.73
C ILE A 231 -19.91 -31.90 19.62
N ASP A 232 -20.31 -33.15 19.41
CA ASP A 232 -19.41 -34.25 19.09
C ASP A 232 -19.66 -34.71 17.65
N ILE A 233 -18.57 -34.96 16.92
CA ILE A 233 -18.65 -35.57 15.57
C ILE A 233 -17.72 -36.77 15.55
N ASP A 234 -18.30 -37.96 15.52
CA ASP A 234 -17.58 -39.23 15.46
C ASP A 234 -16.54 -39.38 16.57
N GLY A 235 -16.83 -38.88 17.78
CA GLY A 235 -15.95 -38.92 18.95
C GLY A 235 -14.91 -37.79 19.01
N ASN A 236 -14.97 -36.83 18.12
CA ASN A 236 -14.11 -35.66 18.11
C ASN A 236 -14.86 -34.40 18.56
N PRO A 237 -14.20 -33.50 19.38
CA PRO A 237 -14.82 -32.26 19.79
C PRO A 237 -14.99 -31.30 18.62
N ALA A 238 -16.15 -30.62 18.58
CA ALA A 238 -16.42 -29.63 17.54
C ALA A 238 -17.28 -28.47 18.07
N LEU A 239 -17.21 -27.32 17.41
CA LEU A 239 -18.01 -26.13 17.66
C LEU A 239 -19.08 -25.99 16.58
N LEU A 240 -20.35 -25.90 16.98
CA LEU A 240 -21.44 -25.52 16.10
C LEU A 240 -21.75 -24.04 16.28
N ALA A 241 -21.40 -23.23 15.28
CA ALA A 241 -21.70 -21.79 15.21
C ALA A 241 -22.99 -21.58 14.37
N ASN A 242 -23.92 -20.73 14.87
CA ASN A 242 -25.18 -20.46 14.19
C ASN A 242 -25.62 -19.00 14.39
N ASP A 243 -25.86 -18.27 13.30
CA ASP A 243 -26.28 -16.87 13.28
C ASP A 243 -27.75 -16.63 12.87
N LEU A 244 -28.54 -17.69 12.65
CA LEU A 244 -29.90 -17.56 12.12
C LEU A 244 -30.89 -16.88 13.07
N THR A 245 -30.57 -16.79 14.35
CA THR A 245 -31.37 -16.06 15.36
C THR A 245 -31.06 -14.58 15.46
N THR A 246 -29.94 -14.16 14.90
CA THR A 246 -29.51 -12.75 14.90
C THR A 246 -30.14 -12.02 13.72
N PRO A 247 -30.55 -10.74 13.87
CA PRO A 247 -30.95 -9.95 12.71
C PRO A 247 -29.85 -9.91 11.63
N PRO A 248 -30.21 -9.96 10.35
CA PRO A 248 -29.23 -9.83 9.29
C PRO A 248 -28.51 -8.47 9.35
N LEU A 249 -27.30 -8.40 8.82
CA LEU A 249 -26.55 -7.15 8.78
C LEU A 249 -27.34 -6.06 8.03
N ALA A 250 -27.48 -4.91 8.67
CA ALA A 250 -28.08 -3.73 8.05
C ALA A 250 -27.19 -3.19 6.91
N GLY A 251 -27.80 -2.49 5.95
CA GLY A 251 -27.10 -1.84 4.85
C GLY A 251 -26.77 -2.75 3.66
N LEU A 252 -27.11 -4.04 3.70
CA LEU A 252 -26.97 -4.94 2.56
C LEU A 252 -28.29 -5.02 1.77
N LEU A 253 -28.19 -5.22 0.45
CA LEU A 253 -29.35 -5.40 -0.43
C LEU A 253 -30.09 -6.73 -0.19
N HIS A 254 -29.47 -7.65 0.56
CA HIS A 254 -30.02 -8.97 0.89
C HIS A 254 -29.66 -9.32 2.33
N ASN A 255 -30.47 -10.18 2.92
CA ASN A 255 -30.18 -10.71 4.25
C ASN A 255 -28.90 -11.55 4.21
N ALA A 256 -27.90 -11.16 4.99
CA ALA A 256 -26.64 -11.89 5.11
C ALA A 256 -26.64 -12.71 6.40
N HIS A 257 -26.77 -14.03 6.23
CA HIS A 257 -26.52 -15.02 7.25
C HIS A 257 -25.53 -16.06 6.69
N LEU A 258 -24.67 -16.58 7.55
CA LEU A 258 -23.83 -17.72 7.20
C LEU A 258 -24.58 -19.04 7.37
N GLY A 259 -25.52 -19.09 8.31
CA GLY A 259 -26.18 -20.27 8.76
C GLY A 259 -25.32 -21.10 9.73
N ALA A 260 -25.65 -22.39 9.85
CA ALA A 260 -24.93 -23.27 10.74
C ALA A 260 -23.59 -23.73 10.14
N HIS A 261 -22.50 -23.45 10.83
CA HIS A 261 -21.13 -23.88 10.49
C HIS A 261 -20.55 -24.72 11.62
N VAL A 262 -19.71 -25.68 11.27
CA VAL A 262 -19.03 -26.56 12.22
C VAL A 262 -17.53 -26.40 12.09
N LEU A 263 -16.83 -26.11 13.20
CA LEU A 263 -15.38 -26.20 13.32
C LEU A 263 -15.02 -27.47 14.10
N GLU A 264 -14.37 -28.40 13.42
CA GLU A 264 -13.97 -29.68 13.96
C GLU A 264 -12.53 -29.67 14.42
N PHE A 265 -12.24 -30.29 15.57
CA PHE A 265 -10.89 -30.38 16.15
C PHE A 265 -10.42 -31.82 16.23
N PRO A 266 -9.10 -32.09 16.31
CA PRO A 266 -8.59 -33.42 16.60
C PRO A 266 -8.96 -33.84 18.02
N SER A 267 -8.98 -35.14 18.26
CA SER A 267 -9.32 -35.73 19.57
C SER A 267 -8.35 -35.18 20.68
N GLY A 268 -8.89 -35.09 21.90
CA GLY A 268 -8.13 -34.56 23.03
C GLY A 268 -8.07 -33.02 23.13
N THR A 269 -8.76 -32.30 22.25
CA THR A 269 -8.90 -30.83 22.34
C THR A 269 -9.94 -30.48 23.41
N GLU A 270 -9.57 -29.66 24.41
CA GLU A 270 -10.51 -29.05 25.35
C GLU A 270 -11.22 -27.88 24.70
N LEU A 271 -12.55 -27.74 24.88
CA LEU A 271 -13.32 -26.62 24.35
C LEU A 271 -13.64 -25.62 25.46
N LEU A 272 -13.33 -24.32 25.24
CA LEU A 272 -13.66 -23.25 26.16
C LEU A 272 -14.61 -22.24 25.49
N PHE A 273 -15.50 -21.65 26.30
CA PHE A 273 -16.56 -20.75 25.81
C PHE A 273 -16.64 -19.47 26.59
N THR A 274 -16.94 -18.39 25.91
CA THR A 274 -17.21 -17.06 26.46
C THR A 274 -18.08 -16.27 25.48
N ASP A 275 -18.36 -15.00 25.80
CA ASP A 275 -19.01 -14.09 24.88
C ASP A 275 -18.02 -13.04 24.36
N ASN A 276 -18.17 -12.64 23.09
CA ASN A 276 -17.45 -11.51 22.51
C ASN A 276 -18.07 -10.19 23.01
N GLU A 277 -17.97 -9.97 24.33
CA GLU A 277 -18.49 -8.83 25.07
C GLU A 277 -17.38 -8.16 25.86
N THR A 278 -17.46 -6.83 25.99
CA THR A 278 -16.47 -6.05 26.72
C THR A 278 -16.48 -6.36 28.22
N ASN A 279 -15.29 -6.57 28.77
CA ASN A 279 -15.08 -6.60 30.21
C ASN A 279 -15.15 -5.15 30.76
N GLY A 280 -16.36 -4.70 31.12
CA GLY A 280 -16.63 -3.32 31.55
C GLY A 280 -15.73 -2.85 32.69
N PRO A 281 -15.61 -3.62 33.79
CA PRO A 281 -14.74 -3.26 34.90
C PRO A 281 -13.26 -3.08 34.53
N ARG A 282 -12.78 -3.89 33.60
CA ARG A 282 -11.38 -3.81 33.11
C ARG A 282 -11.14 -2.58 32.23
N VAL A 283 -12.06 -2.32 31.29
CA VAL A 283 -11.90 -1.28 30.27
C VAL A 283 -12.29 0.10 30.78
N TRP A 284 -13.34 0.18 31.60
CA TRP A 284 -13.92 1.47 32.03
C TRP A 284 -13.87 1.71 33.54
N GLY A 285 -13.20 0.82 34.27
CA GLY A 285 -13.02 0.94 35.72
C GLY A 285 -14.03 0.13 36.56
N PRO A 286 -13.72 -0.09 37.83
CA PRO A 286 -14.43 -1.05 38.71
C PRO A 286 -15.92 -0.83 38.88
N GLY A 287 -16.42 0.37 38.61
CA GLY A 287 -17.86 0.70 38.69
C GLY A 287 -18.66 0.37 37.43
N ALA A 288 -18.00 0.02 36.34
CA ALA A 288 -18.66 -0.32 35.08
C ALA A 288 -19.17 -1.76 35.10
N GLN A 289 -20.28 -2.01 34.41
CA GLN A 289 -20.85 -3.35 34.26
C GLN A 289 -20.59 -3.90 32.88
N SER A 290 -20.33 -5.20 32.77
CA SER A 290 -20.31 -5.93 31.55
C SER A 290 -21.72 -6.34 31.12
N LYS A 291 -21.99 -6.44 29.80
CA LYS A 291 -23.30 -6.91 29.29
C LYS A 291 -23.50 -8.42 29.45
N SER A 292 -22.39 -9.17 29.59
CA SER A 292 -22.40 -10.61 29.88
C SER A 292 -21.56 -10.92 31.12
N ARG A 293 -21.86 -12.08 31.75
CA ARG A 293 -21.02 -12.62 32.83
C ARG A 293 -19.68 -13.12 32.30
N TYR A 294 -19.66 -13.75 31.12
CA TYR A 294 -18.47 -14.26 30.48
C TYR A 294 -18.09 -13.30 29.37
N VAL A 295 -16.87 -12.78 29.42
CA VAL A 295 -16.44 -11.64 28.62
C VAL A 295 -15.22 -12.00 27.76
N LYS A 296 -14.88 -11.15 26.78
CA LYS A 296 -13.92 -11.42 25.72
C LYS A 296 -12.57 -11.96 26.21
N ASP A 297 -12.05 -11.49 27.36
CA ASP A 297 -10.75 -11.87 27.93
C ASP A 297 -10.74 -13.17 28.76
N ALA A 298 -11.84 -13.93 28.75
CA ALA A 298 -12.01 -15.14 29.56
C ALA A 298 -10.91 -16.18 29.29
N PHE A 299 -10.45 -16.33 28.06
CA PHE A 299 -9.42 -17.33 27.74
C PHE A 299 -8.07 -16.97 28.33
N HIS A 300 -7.67 -15.72 28.29
CA HIS A 300 -6.49 -15.24 29.02
C HIS A 300 -6.59 -15.53 30.53
N ARG A 301 -7.72 -15.18 31.14
CA ARG A 301 -7.98 -15.39 32.56
C ARG A 301 -7.98 -16.87 32.94
N ARG A 302 -8.56 -17.72 32.10
CA ARG A 302 -8.62 -19.18 32.33
C ARG A 302 -7.26 -19.86 32.16
N ILE A 303 -6.54 -19.55 31.07
CA ILE A 303 -5.33 -20.26 30.66
C ILE A 303 -4.09 -19.70 31.38
N VAL A 304 -3.91 -18.39 31.41
CA VAL A 304 -2.73 -17.73 32.00
C VAL A 304 -2.89 -17.56 33.51
N ASN A 305 -4.07 -17.08 33.97
CA ASN A 305 -4.30 -16.79 35.39
C ASN A 305 -4.88 -17.95 36.17
N GLY A 306 -5.36 -19.02 35.52
CA GLY A 306 -5.96 -20.19 36.19
C GLY A 306 -7.38 -19.94 36.74
N GLU A 307 -8.09 -18.91 36.30
CA GLU A 307 -9.45 -18.58 36.73
C GLU A 307 -10.48 -19.50 36.07
N HIS A 308 -10.84 -20.61 36.73
CA HIS A 308 -11.73 -21.62 36.15
C HIS A 308 -13.14 -21.12 35.86
N ASP A 309 -13.64 -20.15 36.64
CA ASP A 309 -14.99 -19.56 36.52
C ASP A 309 -15.06 -18.40 35.50
N ALA A 310 -13.94 -18.07 34.84
CA ALA A 310 -13.92 -17.07 33.79
C ALA A 310 -14.63 -17.52 32.49
N VAL A 311 -14.64 -18.85 32.24
CA VAL A 311 -15.27 -19.47 31.07
C VAL A 311 -16.64 -20.04 31.38
N ASN A 312 -17.53 -20.14 30.36
CA ASN A 312 -18.89 -20.62 30.54
C ASN A 312 -18.95 -22.16 30.64
N PRO A 313 -19.31 -22.74 31.84
CA PRO A 313 -19.41 -24.19 32.02
C PRO A 313 -20.57 -24.84 31.27
N ALA A 314 -21.54 -24.05 30.75
CA ALA A 314 -22.63 -24.55 29.92
C ALA A 314 -22.20 -24.85 28.48
N GLN A 315 -20.94 -24.65 28.18
CA GLN A 315 -20.35 -24.92 26.86
C GLN A 315 -21.09 -24.21 25.70
N THR A 316 -21.44 -22.96 25.90
CA THR A 316 -22.07 -22.09 24.90
C THR A 316 -21.62 -20.64 25.08
N GLY A 317 -21.66 -19.86 23.99
CA GLY A 317 -21.34 -18.45 23.99
C GLY A 317 -21.31 -17.89 22.57
N THR A 318 -20.78 -16.70 22.38
CA THR A 318 -20.56 -16.08 21.06
C THR A 318 -19.09 -16.11 20.63
N LYS A 319 -18.20 -16.58 21.51
CA LYS A 319 -16.77 -16.83 21.28
C LYS A 319 -16.39 -18.16 21.94
N ALA A 320 -15.63 -18.99 21.21
CA ALA A 320 -15.13 -20.27 21.71
C ALA A 320 -13.71 -20.54 21.19
N CYS A 321 -13.00 -21.44 21.84
CA CYS A 321 -11.72 -21.93 21.33
C CYS A 321 -11.56 -23.44 21.56
N GLY A 322 -10.72 -24.07 20.76
CA GLY A 322 -10.11 -25.34 21.09
C GLY A 322 -8.78 -25.06 21.80
N TRP A 323 -8.46 -25.82 22.84
CA TRP A 323 -7.21 -25.69 23.60
C TRP A 323 -6.47 -27.01 23.67
N GLN A 324 -5.22 -27.02 23.16
CA GLN A 324 -4.29 -28.13 23.32
C GLN A 324 -2.97 -27.63 23.90
N ARG A 325 -2.52 -28.28 24.97
CA ARG A 325 -1.19 -28.12 25.53
C ARG A 325 -0.31 -29.27 25.03
N VAL A 326 0.80 -28.95 24.38
CA VAL A 326 1.73 -29.94 23.82
C VAL A 326 3.15 -29.68 24.35
N GLU A 327 3.94 -30.73 24.46
CA GLU A 327 5.35 -30.67 24.75
C GLU A 327 6.11 -31.09 23.47
N ILE A 328 6.90 -30.19 22.90
CA ILE A 328 7.62 -30.44 21.64
C ILE A 328 9.09 -30.62 21.93
N ASP A 329 9.66 -31.77 21.59
CA ASP A 329 11.08 -32.07 21.78
C ASP A 329 11.97 -31.14 20.92
N ALA A 330 13.24 -30.97 21.30
CA ALA A 330 14.18 -30.17 20.54
C ALA A 330 14.27 -30.63 19.07
N GLY A 331 14.12 -29.71 18.13
CA GLY A 331 14.17 -30.00 16.70
C GLY A 331 12.94 -30.74 16.16
N ALA A 332 11.99 -31.13 17.01
CA ALA A 332 10.76 -31.80 16.60
C ALA A 332 9.65 -30.79 16.21
N SER A 333 8.55 -31.32 15.71
CA SER A 333 7.35 -30.54 15.36
C SER A 333 6.07 -31.20 15.81
N TYR A 334 5.04 -30.39 16.01
CA TYR A 334 3.67 -30.83 16.26
C TYR A 334 2.73 -30.16 15.27
N SER A 335 1.76 -30.90 14.73
CA SER A 335 0.76 -30.38 13.79
C SER A 335 -0.65 -30.62 14.30
N MET A 336 -1.49 -29.57 14.20
CA MET A 336 -2.92 -29.60 14.50
C MET A 336 -3.71 -29.22 13.24
N THR A 337 -4.66 -30.04 12.83
CA THR A 337 -5.52 -29.77 11.67
C THR A 337 -6.97 -29.65 12.11
N MET A 338 -7.69 -28.66 11.57
CA MET A 338 -9.08 -28.37 11.83
C MET A 338 -9.84 -28.15 10.53
N ARG A 339 -11.17 -28.35 10.58
CA ARG A 339 -12.05 -28.13 9.43
C ARG A 339 -13.23 -27.25 9.80
N LEU A 340 -13.43 -26.14 9.07
CA LEU A 340 -14.62 -25.30 9.17
C LEU A 340 -15.46 -25.44 7.91
N ALA A 341 -16.71 -25.86 8.06
CA ALA A 341 -17.61 -26.02 6.93
C ALA A 341 -19.08 -25.81 7.34
N PRO A 342 -20.00 -25.56 6.40
CA PRO A 342 -21.43 -25.61 6.69
C PRO A 342 -21.85 -26.96 7.31
N SER A 343 -22.80 -26.94 8.23
CA SER A 343 -23.29 -28.19 8.87
C SER A 343 -23.82 -29.20 7.83
N GLY A 344 -23.32 -30.42 7.88
CA GLY A 344 -23.66 -31.48 6.92
C GLY A 344 -22.94 -31.41 5.58
N HIS A 345 -21.95 -30.54 5.43
CA HIS A 345 -21.13 -30.46 4.23
C HIS A 345 -20.22 -31.69 4.08
N ALA A 346 -20.23 -32.30 2.89
CA ALA A 346 -19.45 -33.51 2.62
C ALA A 346 -17.94 -33.24 2.73
N ARG A 347 -17.21 -34.25 3.24
CA ARG A 347 -15.74 -34.21 3.28
C ARG A 347 -15.12 -34.70 1.98
N ARG A 348 -13.93 -34.24 1.68
CA ARG A 348 -13.06 -34.82 0.65
C ARG A 348 -12.03 -35.74 1.32
N ASP A 349 -11.67 -36.80 0.64
CA ASP A 349 -10.66 -37.75 1.12
C ASP A 349 -9.23 -37.42 0.65
N ASP A 350 -9.07 -36.41 -0.20
CA ASP A 350 -7.79 -36.02 -0.78
C ASP A 350 -6.94 -35.23 0.22
N ASP A 351 -5.61 -35.22 0.04
CA ASP A 351 -4.73 -34.26 0.72
C ASP A 351 -4.86 -32.86 0.11
N VAL A 352 -5.83 -32.12 0.61
CA VAL A 352 -6.17 -30.78 0.11
C VAL A 352 -5.00 -29.80 0.22
N PHE A 353 -4.18 -29.88 1.26
CA PHE A 353 -3.03 -28.97 1.41
C PHE A 353 -2.00 -29.18 0.31
N GLU A 354 -1.67 -30.43 -0.01
CA GLU A 354 -0.72 -30.73 -1.09
C GLU A 354 -1.28 -30.32 -2.47
N ILE A 355 -2.58 -30.56 -2.70
CA ILE A 355 -3.24 -30.13 -3.94
C ILE A 355 -3.17 -28.61 -4.09
N ARG A 356 -3.54 -27.85 -3.05
CA ARG A 356 -3.57 -26.38 -3.11
C ARG A 356 -2.17 -25.76 -3.20
N ARG A 357 -1.18 -26.38 -2.59
CA ARG A 357 0.22 -25.98 -2.73
C ARG A 357 0.72 -26.18 -4.17
N ALA A 358 0.46 -27.36 -4.75
CA ALA A 358 0.82 -27.64 -6.14
C ALA A 358 0.13 -26.67 -7.12
N GLU A 359 -1.14 -26.34 -6.88
CA GLU A 359 -1.86 -25.34 -7.69
C GLU A 359 -1.27 -23.92 -7.52
N ALA A 360 -0.76 -23.57 -6.34
CA ALA A 360 -0.07 -22.31 -6.12
C ALA A 360 1.26 -22.26 -6.87
N ASP A 361 2.03 -23.34 -6.84
CA ASP A 361 3.28 -23.45 -7.58
C ASP A 361 3.03 -23.34 -9.10
N GLU A 362 2.04 -24.06 -9.64
CA GLU A 362 1.62 -23.96 -11.04
C GLU A 362 1.24 -22.55 -11.43
N PHE A 363 0.47 -21.85 -10.57
CA PHE A 363 0.02 -20.48 -10.82
C PHE A 363 1.17 -19.49 -10.89
N TYR A 364 2.10 -19.54 -9.92
CA TYR A 364 3.23 -18.63 -9.87
C TYR A 364 4.29 -18.95 -10.93
N ASP A 365 4.53 -20.22 -11.25
CA ASP A 365 5.42 -20.59 -12.35
C ASP A 365 4.94 -20.04 -13.70
N ALA A 366 3.62 -19.91 -13.90
CA ALA A 366 3.05 -19.31 -15.09
C ALA A 366 3.14 -17.76 -15.10
N ILE A 367 3.40 -17.11 -13.96
CA ILE A 367 3.50 -15.66 -13.80
C ILE A 367 4.96 -15.20 -13.82
N HIS A 368 5.83 -15.93 -13.11
CA HIS A 368 7.24 -15.55 -12.99
C HIS A 368 7.92 -15.37 -14.34
N PRO A 369 8.69 -14.28 -14.55
CA PRO A 369 9.49 -14.10 -15.74
C PRO A 369 10.44 -15.28 -15.95
N LYS A 370 10.59 -15.75 -17.18
CA LYS A 370 11.44 -16.90 -17.49
C LYS A 370 12.91 -16.69 -17.09
N LYS A 371 13.37 -15.46 -17.14
CA LYS A 371 14.75 -15.09 -16.82
C LYS A 371 14.97 -14.76 -15.34
N ALA A 372 13.92 -14.61 -14.56
CA ALA A 372 14.04 -14.34 -13.14
C ALA A 372 14.78 -15.47 -12.40
N SER A 373 15.76 -15.09 -11.59
CA SER A 373 16.49 -16.00 -10.71
C SER A 373 15.56 -16.64 -9.65
N ALA A 374 16.01 -17.70 -9.00
CA ALA A 374 15.24 -18.31 -7.90
C ALA A 374 14.95 -17.31 -6.78
N GLU A 375 15.90 -16.42 -6.50
CA GLU A 375 15.74 -15.39 -5.48
C GLU A 375 14.73 -14.31 -5.88
N GLU A 376 14.79 -13.81 -7.11
CA GLU A 376 13.80 -12.85 -7.62
C GLU A 376 12.38 -13.44 -7.61
N ARG A 377 12.22 -14.74 -7.92
CA ARG A 377 10.93 -15.44 -7.81
C ARG A 377 10.46 -15.54 -6.36
N ASN A 378 11.36 -15.80 -5.41
CA ASN A 378 11.05 -15.80 -3.99
C ASN A 378 10.58 -14.41 -3.52
N ILE A 379 11.31 -13.35 -3.89
CA ILE A 379 10.94 -11.96 -3.58
C ILE A 379 9.56 -11.64 -4.17
N GLN A 380 9.34 -11.96 -5.43
CA GLN A 380 8.08 -11.69 -6.13
C GLN A 380 6.90 -12.44 -5.47
N ARG A 381 7.09 -13.73 -5.11
CA ARG A 381 6.04 -14.55 -4.48
C ARG A 381 5.67 -14.02 -3.09
N GLN A 382 6.67 -13.66 -2.24
CA GLN A 382 6.40 -13.10 -0.92
C GLN A 382 5.77 -11.70 -1.01
N ALA A 383 6.14 -10.87 -2.00
CA ALA A 383 5.48 -9.59 -2.25
C ALA A 383 4.00 -9.77 -2.64
N PHE A 384 3.68 -10.73 -3.51
CA PHE A 384 2.29 -11.07 -3.83
C PHE A 384 1.55 -11.60 -2.59
N ALA A 385 2.18 -12.47 -1.81
CA ALA A 385 1.60 -13.00 -0.58
C ALA A 385 1.28 -11.87 0.41
N GLY A 386 2.20 -10.94 0.64
CA GLY A 386 2.00 -9.79 1.52
C GLY A 386 0.78 -8.95 1.11
N LEU A 387 0.65 -8.61 -0.19
CA LEU A 387 -0.53 -7.89 -0.69
C LEU A 387 -1.84 -8.67 -0.53
N LEU A 388 -1.82 -10.00 -0.74
CA LEU A 388 -3.01 -10.82 -0.61
C LEU A 388 -3.43 -11.02 0.84
N TRP A 389 -2.47 -11.13 1.77
CA TRP A 389 -2.71 -11.16 3.21
C TRP A 389 -3.15 -9.80 3.75
N SER A 390 -2.77 -8.69 3.13
CA SER A 390 -3.16 -7.33 3.52
C SER A 390 -4.55 -6.91 3.00
N LYS A 391 -5.32 -7.81 2.41
CA LYS A 391 -6.75 -7.59 2.17
C LYS A 391 -7.50 -7.58 3.49
N GLN A 392 -8.35 -6.58 3.71
CA GLN A 392 -9.09 -6.43 4.97
C GLN A 392 -10.53 -5.97 4.73
N SER A 393 -11.45 -6.47 5.57
CA SER A 393 -12.81 -5.93 5.63
C SER A 393 -12.76 -4.51 6.19
N TYR A 394 -13.16 -3.56 5.38
CA TYR A 394 -13.31 -2.16 5.77
C TYR A 394 -14.77 -1.87 6.09
N LEU A 395 -15.05 -1.83 7.38
CA LEU A 395 -16.38 -1.60 7.95
C LEU A 395 -16.37 -0.25 8.64
N LEU A 396 -17.01 0.75 8.07
CA LEU A 396 -17.17 2.07 8.67
C LEU A 396 -18.39 2.77 8.10
N ASP A 397 -19.23 3.28 8.99
CA ASP A 397 -20.30 4.24 8.70
C ASP A 397 -19.95 5.52 9.44
N VAL A 398 -19.53 6.55 8.73
CA VAL A 398 -19.02 7.79 9.33
C VAL A 398 -20.12 8.54 10.04
N ASP A 399 -21.38 8.47 9.56
CA ASP A 399 -22.52 9.10 10.24
C ASP A 399 -22.73 8.50 11.64
N ILE A 400 -22.77 7.16 11.73
CA ILE A 400 -22.87 6.45 13.00
C ILE A 400 -21.63 6.68 13.87
N TRP A 401 -20.43 6.71 13.27
CA TRP A 401 -19.20 6.94 14.02
C TRP A 401 -19.17 8.34 14.67
N LEU A 402 -19.63 9.37 13.94
CA LEU A 402 -19.70 10.75 14.45
C LEU A 402 -20.75 10.91 15.55
N ASP A 403 -21.93 10.31 15.38
CA ASP A 403 -23.03 10.39 16.35
C ASP A 403 -22.82 9.48 17.57
N GLY A 404 -21.95 8.46 17.44
CA GLY A 404 -21.61 7.49 18.47
C GLY A 404 -22.28 6.13 18.29
N ASP A 405 -21.51 5.08 18.53
CA ASP A 405 -21.92 3.68 18.32
C ASP A 405 -22.46 2.98 19.57
N ASP A 406 -22.34 3.54 20.77
CA ASP A 406 -22.98 3.04 21.97
C ASP A 406 -23.76 4.18 22.65
N PRO A 407 -25.11 4.11 22.72
CA PRO A 407 -25.94 5.16 23.34
C PRO A 407 -25.59 5.44 24.82
N ASN A 408 -24.97 4.46 25.49
CA ASN A 408 -24.54 4.61 26.88
C ASN A 408 -23.16 5.26 27.00
N ARG A 409 -22.48 5.49 25.90
CA ARG A 409 -21.12 6.04 25.82
C ARG A 409 -20.98 6.92 24.59
N PRO A 410 -21.65 8.09 24.58
CA PRO A 410 -21.57 9.01 23.48
C PRO A 410 -20.12 9.54 23.32
N PRO A 411 -19.69 9.82 22.08
CA PRO A 411 -18.40 10.47 21.85
C PRO A 411 -18.39 11.90 22.39
N PRO A 412 -17.21 12.51 22.54
CA PRO A 412 -17.09 13.94 22.85
C PRO A 412 -17.80 14.79 21.79
N THR A 413 -18.43 15.89 22.22
CA THR A 413 -19.17 16.80 21.30
C THR A 413 -18.27 17.48 20.28
N GLU A 414 -16.97 17.56 20.55
CA GLU A 414 -15.93 18.08 19.67
C GLU A 414 -15.81 17.26 18.39
N ARG A 415 -16.15 15.98 18.42
CA ARG A 415 -16.12 15.08 17.24
C ARG A 415 -17.00 15.59 16.10
N GLU A 416 -18.14 16.23 16.38
CA GLU A 416 -19.01 16.80 15.33
C GLU A 416 -18.32 17.89 14.49
N ARG A 417 -17.23 18.48 15.00
CA ARG A 417 -16.45 19.56 14.35
C ARG A 417 -15.01 19.15 14.06
N GLY A 418 -14.65 17.94 14.43
CA GLY A 418 -13.32 17.38 14.23
C GLY A 418 -13.13 16.80 12.83
N ARG A 419 -12.08 15.95 12.72
CA ARG A 419 -11.75 15.23 11.48
C ARG A 419 -12.97 14.48 10.93
N ASN A 420 -13.04 14.38 9.63
CA ASN A 420 -14.06 13.62 8.89
C ASN A 420 -15.51 14.08 9.06
N ALA A 421 -15.80 15.14 9.81
CA ALA A 421 -17.15 15.64 10.04
C ALA A 421 -17.91 16.03 8.76
N ARG A 422 -17.20 16.33 7.67
CA ARG A 422 -17.79 16.65 6.36
C ARG A 422 -18.04 15.42 5.48
N TRP A 423 -17.67 14.21 5.92
CA TRP A 423 -17.72 12.96 5.14
C TRP A 423 -18.84 12.00 5.59
N ARG A 424 -19.93 12.53 6.18
CA ARG A 424 -21.07 11.74 6.71
C ARG A 424 -21.69 10.75 5.70
N HIS A 425 -21.50 10.94 4.40
CA HIS A 425 -21.97 10.04 3.36
C HIS A 425 -21.10 8.77 3.19
N LEU A 426 -19.89 8.73 3.78
CA LEU A 426 -19.02 7.58 3.65
C LEU A 426 -19.56 6.42 4.50
N ASN A 427 -19.95 5.35 3.80
CA ASN A 427 -20.44 4.12 4.40
C ASN A 427 -19.88 2.95 3.62
N SER A 428 -19.03 2.15 4.23
CA SER A 428 -18.36 1.02 3.59
C SER A 428 -18.53 -0.28 4.34
N MET A 429 -18.76 -1.34 3.57
CA MET A 429 -18.70 -2.73 3.99
C MET A 429 -18.02 -3.51 2.84
N ARG A 430 -16.76 -3.20 2.58
CA ARG A 430 -16.00 -3.68 1.42
C ARG A 430 -14.68 -4.31 1.85
N ILE A 431 -14.14 -5.17 0.99
CA ILE A 431 -12.76 -5.65 1.15
C ILE A 431 -11.86 -4.66 0.43
N LEU A 432 -10.88 -4.12 1.14
CA LEU A 432 -9.88 -3.22 0.58
C LEU A 432 -8.47 -3.80 0.76
N SER A 433 -7.58 -3.40 -0.15
CA SER A 433 -6.14 -3.62 0.00
C SER A 433 -5.58 -2.54 0.91
N MET A 434 -5.09 -2.93 2.07
CA MET A 434 -4.47 -2.02 3.04
C MET A 434 -2.96 -1.90 2.79
N PRO A 435 -2.32 -0.79 3.19
CA PRO A 435 -0.86 -0.71 3.20
C PRO A 435 -0.26 -1.81 4.08
N ASP A 436 -0.83 -1.99 5.28
CA ASP A 436 -0.46 -2.95 6.32
C ASP A 436 -1.69 -3.26 7.17
N LYS A 437 -1.67 -4.32 7.98
CA LYS A 437 -2.83 -4.72 8.82
C LYS A 437 -2.65 -4.40 10.30
N TRP A 438 -1.48 -3.96 10.69
CA TRP A 438 -1.18 -3.56 12.06
C TRP A 438 -0.97 -2.04 12.19
N GLU A 439 -0.08 -1.46 11.38
CA GLU A 439 0.24 -0.03 11.45
C GLU A 439 -0.81 0.82 10.76
N TYR A 440 -1.24 0.40 9.55
CA TYR A 440 -2.25 1.07 8.76
C TYR A 440 -3.43 0.12 8.45
N PRO A 441 -4.19 -0.33 9.49
CA PRO A 441 -5.34 -1.24 9.29
C PRO A 441 -6.56 -0.48 8.72
N TRP A 442 -6.32 0.46 7.83
CA TRP A 442 -7.30 1.29 7.11
C TRP A 442 -6.80 1.58 5.69
N PHE A 443 -7.66 2.13 4.85
CA PHE A 443 -7.25 2.46 3.50
C PHE A 443 -6.39 3.73 3.45
N ALA A 444 -5.51 3.78 2.42
CA ALA A 444 -4.81 4.97 1.97
C ALA A 444 -4.93 5.03 0.45
N ALA A 445 -5.54 6.10 -0.10
CA ALA A 445 -6.01 6.10 -1.47
C ALA A 445 -4.87 6.06 -2.51
N TRP A 446 -3.79 6.81 -2.31
CA TRP A 446 -2.71 6.79 -3.29
C TRP A 446 -1.83 5.54 -3.17
N ASP A 447 -1.65 4.98 -1.98
CA ASP A 447 -1.03 3.66 -1.77
C ASP A 447 -1.78 2.58 -2.53
N LEU A 448 -3.10 2.52 -2.36
CA LEU A 448 -3.98 1.57 -3.02
C LEU A 448 -3.84 1.63 -4.55
N ALA A 449 -3.63 2.82 -5.14
CA ALA A 449 -3.39 2.96 -6.57
C ALA A 449 -2.14 2.20 -7.01
N PHE A 450 -1.05 2.23 -6.24
CA PHE A 450 0.16 1.46 -6.51
C PHE A 450 -0.03 -0.04 -6.26
N HIS A 451 -0.74 -0.42 -5.19
CA HIS A 451 -1.07 -1.83 -4.93
C HIS A 451 -1.79 -2.47 -6.11
N THR A 452 -2.72 -1.73 -6.76
CA THR A 452 -3.50 -2.24 -7.90
C THR A 452 -2.64 -2.55 -9.12
N VAL A 453 -1.53 -1.85 -9.31
CA VAL A 453 -0.59 -2.14 -10.40
C VAL A 453 0.05 -3.52 -10.22
N VAL A 454 0.51 -3.83 -9.01
CA VAL A 454 1.06 -5.14 -8.69
C VAL A 454 -0.03 -6.21 -8.70
N MET A 455 -1.18 -5.90 -8.09
CA MET A 455 -2.33 -6.81 -8.03
C MET A 455 -2.82 -7.22 -9.43
N ALA A 456 -2.71 -6.33 -10.43
CA ALA A 456 -3.09 -6.63 -11.82
C ALA A 456 -2.24 -7.73 -12.47
N LEU A 457 -1.06 -8.04 -11.94
CA LEU A 457 -0.24 -9.18 -12.41
C LEU A 457 -0.89 -10.52 -12.05
N ILE A 458 -1.57 -10.59 -10.90
CA ILE A 458 -2.13 -11.82 -10.33
C ILE A 458 -3.66 -11.86 -10.35
N ASP A 459 -4.33 -10.70 -10.18
CA ASP A 459 -5.78 -10.57 -10.09
C ASP A 459 -6.26 -9.20 -10.61
N ALA A 460 -6.33 -9.07 -11.94
CA ALA A 460 -6.76 -7.82 -12.59
C ALA A 460 -8.22 -7.44 -12.23
N HIS A 461 -9.09 -8.41 -11.94
CA HIS A 461 -10.46 -8.12 -11.55
C HIS A 461 -10.52 -7.41 -10.20
N PHE A 462 -9.79 -7.91 -9.20
CA PHE A 462 -9.72 -7.27 -7.89
C PHE A 462 -9.03 -5.90 -7.98
N ALA A 463 -7.95 -5.78 -8.76
CA ALA A 463 -7.29 -4.49 -8.99
C ALA A 463 -8.26 -3.43 -9.55
N LYS A 464 -9.05 -3.78 -10.56
CA LYS A 464 -10.09 -2.91 -11.13
C LYS A 464 -11.21 -2.58 -10.13
N GLU A 465 -11.60 -3.55 -9.30
CA GLU A 465 -12.58 -3.33 -8.23
C GLU A 465 -12.08 -2.30 -7.22
N GLN A 466 -10.83 -2.40 -6.78
CA GLN A 466 -10.23 -1.46 -5.82
C GLN A 466 -10.17 -0.03 -6.36
N LEU A 467 -9.74 0.15 -7.61
CA LEU A 467 -9.74 1.47 -8.26
C LEU A 467 -11.15 2.06 -8.38
N TRP A 468 -12.12 1.22 -8.72
CA TRP A 468 -13.52 1.66 -8.82
C TRP A 468 -14.10 2.05 -7.47
N LEU A 469 -13.78 1.33 -6.39
CA LEU A 469 -14.32 1.63 -5.05
C LEU A 469 -13.98 3.04 -4.59
N MET A 470 -12.76 3.52 -4.83
CA MET A 470 -12.36 4.89 -4.46
C MET A 470 -13.10 5.97 -5.26
N LEU A 471 -13.63 5.62 -6.43
CA LEU A 471 -14.40 6.52 -7.31
C LEU A 471 -15.91 6.37 -7.11
N PHE A 472 -16.36 5.40 -6.32
CA PHE A 472 -17.78 5.15 -6.08
C PHE A 472 -18.35 6.09 -5.01
N GLU A 473 -19.65 6.36 -5.08
CA GLU A 473 -20.33 7.35 -4.24
C GLU A 473 -20.21 7.12 -2.74
N GLN A 474 -19.88 5.91 -2.30
CA GLN A 474 -19.65 5.59 -0.88
C GLN A 474 -18.33 6.19 -0.37
N PHE A 475 -17.35 6.40 -1.24
CA PHE A 475 -16.02 6.94 -0.89
C PHE A 475 -15.83 8.34 -1.46
N GLN A 476 -15.96 8.53 -2.79
CA GLN A 476 -15.76 9.82 -3.40
C GLN A 476 -16.75 10.85 -2.85
N HIS A 477 -16.21 11.96 -2.36
CA HIS A 477 -17.05 13.06 -1.87
C HIS A 477 -17.93 13.64 -3.01
N PRO A 478 -19.16 14.09 -2.74
CA PRO A 478 -20.04 14.68 -3.77
C PRO A 478 -19.44 15.85 -4.56
N ASN A 479 -18.44 16.56 -4.00
CA ASN A 479 -17.70 17.60 -4.71
C ASN A 479 -16.65 17.08 -5.70
N GLY A 480 -16.44 15.76 -5.76
CA GLY A 480 -15.45 15.10 -6.63
C GLY A 480 -14.12 14.74 -5.96
N GLN A 481 -13.89 15.15 -4.72
CA GLN A 481 -12.67 14.78 -3.99
C GLN A 481 -12.62 13.28 -3.72
N ILE A 482 -11.43 12.68 -3.90
CA ILE A 482 -11.12 11.33 -3.42
C ILE A 482 -10.59 11.45 -2.00
N PRO A 483 -11.06 10.65 -1.02
CA PRO A 483 -10.53 10.68 0.34
C PRO A 483 -9.06 10.24 0.35
N ALA A 484 -8.23 10.92 1.13
CA ALA A 484 -6.80 10.59 1.20
C ALA A 484 -6.56 9.29 1.98
N TYR A 485 -6.99 9.25 3.23
CA TYR A 485 -6.86 8.10 4.13
C TYR A 485 -7.83 8.27 5.31
N GLU A 486 -8.09 7.20 6.07
CA GLU A 486 -9.16 7.18 7.07
C GLU A 486 -8.98 8.21 8.19
N TRP A 487 -7.75 8.50 8.60
CA TRP A 487 -7.49 9.47 9.66
C TRP A 487 -8.02 10.87 9.31
N GLU A 488 -7.77 11.33 8.07
CA GLU A 488 -8.23 12.63 7.59
C GLU A 488 -8.61 12.52 6.10
N PHE A 489 -9.89 12.32 5.84
CA PHE A 489 -10.40 12.15 4.47
C PHE A 489 -10.18 13.38 3.59
N SER A 490 -10.13 14.58 4.19
CA SER A 490 -9.99 15.84 3.46
C SER A 490 -8.55 16.21 3.11
N ASP A 491 -7.55 15.48 3.61
CA ASP A 491 -6.16 15.64 3.15
C ASP A 491 -6.01 15.34 1.67
N LEU A 492 -4.99 15.89 1.05
CA LEU A 492 -4.76 15.76 -0.38
C LEU A 492 -3.56 14.85 -0.66
N ASN A 493 -3.82 13.79 -1.40
CA ASN A 493 -2.81 12.93 -1.98
C ASN A 493 -2.58 13.25 -3.45
N PRO A 494 -1.45 12.85 -4.06
CA PRO A 494 -1.23 12.97 -5.49
C PRO A 494 -2.36 12.32 -6.30
N PRO A 495 -2.84 12.94 -7.39
CA PRO A 495 -3.94 12.40 -8.20
C PRO A 495 -3.47 11.25 -9.12
N VAL A 496 -2.87 10.21 -8.53
CA VAL A 496 -2.33 9.04 -9.27
C VAL A 496 -3.40 8.02 -9.68
N HIS A 497 -4.65 8.18 -9.25
CA HIS A 497 -5.72 7.24 -9.54
C HIS A 497 -5.96 7.07 -11.05
N ALA A 498 -5.96 8.17 -11.82
CA ALA A 498 -6.12 8.11 -13.27
C ALA A 498 -4.98 7.31 -13.94
N TRP A 499 -3.73 7.52 -13.49
CA TRP A 499 -2.59 6.76 -13.95
C TRP A 499 -2.76 5.26 -13.66
N ALA A 500 -3.16 4.90 -12.44
CA ALA A 500 -3.37 3.51 -12.07
C ALA A 500 -4.51 2.85 -12.88
N VAL A 501 -5.63 3.53 -13.08
CA VAL A 501 -6.74 3.07 -13.95
C VAL A 501 -6.25 2.81 -15.37
N TRP A 502 -5.50 3.76 -15.93
CA TRP A 502 -4.96 3.63 -17.29
C TRP A 502 -3.94 2.48 -17.39
N ARG A 503 -3.06 2.35 -16.41
CA ARG A 503 -2.07 1.27 -16.37
C ARG A 503 -2.71 -0.10 -16.22
N VAL A 504 -3.60 -0.28 -15.25
CA VAL A 504 -4.30 -1.55 -15.01
C VAL A 504 -5.16 -1.95 -16.21
N TYR A 505 -5.87 -0.97 -16.84
CA TYR A 505 -6.61 -1.20 -18.08
C TYR A 505 -5.70 -1.77 -19.19
N ASN A 506 -4.52 -1.20 -19.38
CA ASN A 506 -3.60 -1.65 -20.43
C ASN A 506 -2.95 -3.00 -20.10
N MET A 507 -2.61 -3.27 -18.83
CA MET A 507 -2.10 -4.58 -18.39
C MET A 507 -3.13 -5.68 -18.64
N ASP A 508 -4.38 -5.43 -18.27
CA ASP A 508 -5.47 -6.38 -18.45
C ASP A 508 -5.82 -6.58 -19.94
N ARG A 509 -5.82 -5.49 -20.72
CA ARG A 509 -6.10 -5.53 -22.18
C ARG A 509 -5.21 -6.49 -22.92
N ILE A 510 -3.92 -6.56 -22.57
CA ILE A 510 -2.94 -7.44 -23.23
C ILE A 510 -3.28 -8.92 -22.98
N ARG A 511 -3.80 -9.25 -21.80
CA ARG A 511 -4.07 -10.63 -21.38
C ARG A 511 -5.50 -11.09 -21.69
N ASN A 512 -6.49 -10.20 -21.48
CA ASN A 512 -7.90 -10.55 -21.48
C ASN A 512 -8.75 -9.74 -22.47
N GLY A 513 -8.15 -8.82 -23.22
CA GLY A 513 -8.87 -7.89 -24.11
C GLY A 513 -9.30 -6.61 -23.40
N ALA A 514 -9.75 -5.63 -24.18
CA ALA A 514 -10.09 -4.28 -23.70
C ALA A 514 -11.38 -4.27 -22.87
N ASP A 515 -11.29 -3.94 -21.59
CA ASP A 515 -12.44 -3.73 -20.71
C ASP A 515 -12.88 -2.25 -20.76
N ARG A 516 -13.51 -1.87 -21.87
CA ARG A 516 -13.97 -0.50 -22.09
C ARG A 516 -15.01 -0.03 -21.08
N PRO A 517 -16.00 -0.85 -20.65
CA PRO A 517 -16.92 -0.46 -19.60
C PRO A 517 -16.22 -0.05 -18.29
N PHE A 518 -15.14 -0.74 -17.92
CA PHE A 518 -14.33 -0.33 -16.77
C PHE A 518 -13.65 1.02 -17.01
N LEU A 519 -12.99 1.20 -18.16
CA LEU A 519 -12.33 2.46 -18.50
C LEU A 519 -13.32 3.64 -18.53
N GLU A 520 -14.46 3.47 -19.15
CA GLU A 520 -15.47 4.52 -19.31
C GLU A 520 -16.09 4.93 -17.97
N LYS A 521 -16.51 3.98 -17.13
CA LYS A 521 -17.07 4.32 -15.81
C LYS A 521 -16.06 5.04 -14.91
N CYS A 522 -14.79 4.60 -14.90
CA CYS A 522 -13.74 5.27 -14.17
C CYS A 522 -13.44 6.66 -14.72
N PHE A 523 -13.41 6.82 -16.05
CA PHE A 523 -13.20 8.11 -16.70
C PHE A 523 -14.25 9.14 -16.28
N HIS A 524 -15.54 8.78 -16.24
CA HIS A 524 -16.60 9.68 -15.82
C HIS A 524 -16.44 10.17 -14.38
N LYS A 525 -16.03 9.29 -13.47
CA LYS A 525 -15.81 9.66 -12.07
C LYS A 525 -14.51 10.46 -11.89
N LEU A 526 -13.47 10.11 -12.62
CA LEU A 526 -12.23 10.87 -12.64
C LEU A 526 -12.40 12.28 -13.22
N MET A 527 -13.35 12.49 -14.12
CA MET A 527 -13.72 13.84 -14.56
C MET A 527 -14.22 14.72 -13.40
N LEU A 528 -15.01 14.17 -12.47
CA LEU A 528 -15.44 14.89 -11.27
C LEU A 528 -14.26 15.25 -10.40
N ASN A 529 -13.36 14.29 -10.20
CA ASN A 529 -12.12 14.50 -9.44
C ASN A 529 -11.20 15.54 -10.12
N PHE A 530 -11.04 15.48 -11.44
CA PHE A 530 -10.27 16.45 -12.19
C PHE A 530 -10.87 17.87 -12.06
N THR A 531 -12.20 17.99 -12.16
CA THR A 531 -12.88 19.28 -11.99
C THR A 531 -12.71 19.84 -10.58
N TRP A 532 -12.74 18.97 -9.56
CA TRP A 532 -12.45 19.39 -8.19
C TRP A 532 -11.02 19.93 -8.05
N TRP A 533 -10.03 19.28 -8.68
CA TRP A 533 -8.63 19.70 -8.65
C TRP A 533 -8.41 21.04 -9.39
N VAL A 534 -9.03 21.25 -10.56
CA VAL A 534 -8.84 22.52 -11.29
C VAL A 534 -9.43 23.73 -10.56
N ASN A 535 -10.28 23.52 -9.55
CA ASN A 535 -10.75 24.58 -8.66
C ASN A 535 -9.76 24.88 -7.51
N LYS A 536 -8.61 24.21 -7.47
CA LYS A 536 -7.49 24.43 -6.54
C LYS A 536 -6.36 25.23 -7.18
N ASP A 537 -6.65 25.91 -8.30
CA ASP A 537 -5.67 26.83 -8.91
C ASP A 537 -5.36 28.04 -7.99
N ASP A 538 -4.27 28.72 -8.29
CA ASP A 538 -3.83 29.88 -7.53
C ASP A 538 -4.86 31.02 -7.59
N ARG A 539 -4.82 31.94 -6.63
CA ARG A 539 -5.78 33.04 -6.48
C ARG A 539 -5.91 33.95 -7.71
N GLU A 540 -4.94 33.93 -8.60
CA GLU A 540 -4.91 34.75 -9.81
C GLU A 540 -5.37 33.97 -11.06
N GLY A 541 -5.66 32.67 -10.94
CA GLY A 541 -6.07 31.82 -12.04
C GLY A 541 -4.97 31.60 -13.09
N ASN A 542 -3.71 31.50 -12.66
CA ASN A 542 -2.57 31.25 -13.56
C ASN A 542 -2.45 29.79 -14.00
N ASN A 543 -3.25 28.86 -13.50
CA ASN A 543 -3.14 27.41 -13.68
C ASN A 543 -1.89 26.80 -13.01
N VAL A 544 -1.43 27.37 -11.91
CA VAL A 544 -0.56 26.78 -10.92
C VAL A 544 -1.40 26.30 -9.77
N PHE A 545 -1.02 25.25 -9.07
CA PHE A 545 -1.89 24.60 -8.09
C PHE A 545 -1.30 24.64 -6.68
N GLU A 546 -2.20 24.83 -5.72
CA GLU A 546 -1.93 24.80 -4.29
C GLU A 546 -2.49 23.48 -3.73
N GLY A 547 -1.71 22.39 -3.81
CA GLY A 547 -2.14 21.04 -3.39
C GLY A 547 -2.00 20.78 -1.89
N GLY A 548 -1.18 21.54 -1.19
CA GLY A 548 -0.91 21.33 0.22
C GLY A 548 -0.02 20.11 0.49
N PHE A 549 -0.49 19.18 1.30
CA PHE A 549 0.26 18.03 1.80
C PHE A 549 0.84 17.10 0.70
N LEU A 550 0.03 16.57 -0.16
CA LEU A 550 0.40 15.68 -1.29
C LEU A 550 1.24 14.45 -0.92
N GLY A 551 1.03 13.89 0.28
CA GLY A 551 1.71 12.67 0.71
C GLY A 551 3.21 12.81 1.02
N LEU A 552 3.75 14.04 1.09
CA LEU A 552 5.16 14.31 1.35
C LEU A 552 5.31 14.98 2.72
N ASP A 553 5.24 14.20 3.80
CA ASP A 553 5.03 14.67 5.18
C ASP A 553 5.98 15.81 5.60
N ASN A 554 7.28 15.54 5.64
CA ASN A 554 8.27 16.47 6.18
C ASN A 554 9.16 17.14 5.14
N ILE A 555 8.74 17.13 3.86
CA ILE A 555 9.56 17.64 2.73
C ILE A 555 9.94 19.13 2.85
N ALA A 556 9.14 19.92 3.56
CA ALA A 556 9.36 21.37 3.78
C ALA A 556 9.75 21.66 5.24
N VAL A 557 9.91 22.93 5.58
CA VAL A 557 10.15 23.42 6.96
C VAL A 557 8.85 23.67 7.73
N PHE A 558 7.70 23.56 7.06
CA PHE A 558 6.35 23.75 7.60
C PHE A 558 5.38 22.72 6.99
N ASP A 559 4.29 22.45 7.66
CA ASP A 559 3.20 21.68 7.07
C ASP A 559 2.57 22.48 5.92
N ARG A 560 2.65 21.94 4.71
CA ARG A 560 2.15 22.60 3.49
C ARG A 560 0.62 22.71 3.44
N SER A 561 -0.11 21.98 4.30
CA SER A 561 -1.57 22.04 4.43
C SER A 561 -2.03 23.08 5.45
N ASP A 562 -1.15 23.59 6.28
CA ASP A 562 -1.47 24.58 7.30
C ASP A 562 -1.44 26.03 6.74
N ALA A 563 -1.94 26.96 7.56
CA ALA A 563 -1.84 28.38 7.27
C ALA A 563 -0.39 28.82 7.32
N LEU A 564 0.12 29.35 6.20
CA LEU A 564 1.53 29.71 6.05
C LEU A 564 1.89 31.00 6.78
N PRO A 565 3.16 31.15 7.22
CA PRO A 565 3.65 32.33 7.90
C PRO A 565 3.37 33.62 7.12
N GLY A 566 2.90 34.67 7.82
CA GLY A 566 2.63 35.98 7.20
C GLY A 566 1.48 36.04 6.23
N GLY A 567 0.59 35.01 6.21
CA GLY A 567 -0.53 34.94 5.28
C GLY A 567 -0.10 34.65 3.84
N ALA A 568 1.08 34.09 3.66
CA ALA A 568 1.58 33.67 2.36
C ALA A 568 0.74 32.54 1.74
N SER A 569 0.81 32.38 0.42
CA SER A 569 0.38 31.19 -0.32
C SER A 569 1.59 30.47 -0.93
N LEU A 570 1.44 29.17 -1.20
CA LEU A 570 2.49 28.35 -1.79
C LEU A 570 2.04 27.85 -3.16
N GLU A 571 2.64 28.41 -4.21
CA GLU A 571 2.46 27.92 -5.56
C GLU A 571 3.37 26.68 -5.72
N GLN A 572 2.76 25.48 -5.84
CA GLN A 572 3.48 24.22 -5.70
C GLN A 572 3.90 23.62 -7.05
N SER A 573 5.18 23.29 -7.14
CA SER A 573 5.74 22.64 -8.33
C SER A 573 5.25 21.19 -8.48
N ASP A 574 5.17 20.43 -7.39
CA ASP A 574 4.66 19.06 -7.41
C ASP A 574 3.16 19.01 -7.72
N ALA A 575 2.33 19.81 -7.05
CA ALA A 575 0.89 19.87 -7.32
C ALA A 575 0.61 20.20 -8.79
N THR A 576 1.34 21.18 -9.34
CA THR A 576 1.20 21.59 -10.73
C THR A 576 1.70 20.50 -11.69
N GLY A 577 2.82 19.85 -11.39
CA GLY A 577 3.34 18.70 -12.12
C GLY A 577 2.38 17.50 -12.14
N TRP A 578 1.80 17.17 -10.98
CA TRP A 578 0.75 16.13 -10.88
C TRP A 578 -0.47 16.44 -11.73
N MET A 579 -0.92 17.71 -11.76
CA MET A 579 -2.05 18.11 -12.59
C MET A 579 -1.73 18.06 -14.09
N GLY A 580 -0.48 18.34 -14.48
CA GLY A 580 0.02 18.12 -15.83
C GLY A 580 -0.09 16.64 -16.23
N MET A 581 0.39 15.73 -15.37
CA MET A 581 0.28 14.27 -15.57
C MET A 581 -1.17 13.83 -15.64
N PHE A 582 -2.03 14.29 -14.72
CA PHE A 582 -3.45 13.95 -14.69
C PHE A 582 -4.16 14.37 -15.98
N SER A 583 -3.90 15.59 -16.47
CA SER A 583 -4.45 16.08 -17.75
C SER A 583 -4.06 15.19 -18.92
N LEU A 584 -2.79 14.79 -19.03
CA LEU A 584 -2.31 13.92 -20.10
C LEU A 584 -2.91 12.52 -20.04
N VAL A 585 -3.04 11.94 -18.85
CA VAL A 585 -3.65 10.61 -18.68
C VAL A 585 -5.13 10.66 -19.06
N MET A 586 -5.87 11.67 -18.60
CA MET A 586 -7.29 11.85 -18.95
C MET A 586 -7.47 12.07 -20.47
N MET A 587 -6.59 12.84 -21.10
CA MET A 587 -6.57 12.98 -22.56
C MET A 587 -6.41 11.62 -23.25
N ARG A 588 -5.48 10.79 -22.79
CA ARG A 588 -5.25 9.45 -23.34
C ARG A 588 -6.47 8.54 -23.20
N MET A 589 -7.07 8.53 -22.01
CA MET A 589 -8.29 7.75 -21.75
C MET A 589 -9.43 8.23 -22.67
N ALA A 590 -9.62 9.54 -22.82
CA ALA A 590 -10.62 10.11 -23.71
C ALA A 590 -10.40 9.70 -25.16
N LEU A 591 -9.16 9.74 -25.68
CA LEU A 591 -8.84 9.32 -27.03
C LEU A 591 -9.03 7.80 -27.23
N GLU A 592 -8.74 6.98 -26.24
CA GLU A 592 -9.05 5.54 -26.32
C GLU A 592 -10.57 5.30 -26.39
N LEU A 593 -11.37 6.02 -25.61
CA LEU A 593 -12.83 5.95 -25.64
C LEU A 593 -13.40 6.52 -26.96
N ALA A 594 -12.74 7.54 -27.53
CA ALA A 594 -13.13 8.16 -28.79
C ALA A 594 -13.06 7.20 -30.00
N ARG A 595 -12.34 6.09 -29.91
CA ARG A 595 -12.30 5.07 -30.97
C ARG A 595 -13.68 4.48 -31.30
N GLU A 596 -14.60 4.48 -30.34
CA GLU A 596 -15.95 3.97 -30.52
C GLU A 596 -17.01 5.07 -30.42
N ASN A 597 -16.71 6.18 -29.72
CA ASN A 597 -17.63 7.28 -29.53
C ASN A 597 -16.93 8.62 -29.68
N ALA A 598 -17.13 9.28 -30.83
CA ALA A 598 -16.48 10.55 -31.17
C ALA A 598 -16.79 11.70 -30.18
N ALA A 599 -17.82 11.58 -29.35
CA ALA A 599 -18.09 12.58 -28.31
C ALA A 599 -16.92 12.79 -27.33
N TYR A 600 -16.08 11.79 -27.16
CA TYR A 600 -14.88 11.87 -26.29
C TYR A 600 -13.74 12.70 -26.91
N GLU A 601 -13.74 12.99 -28.23
CA GLU A 601 -12.71 13.84 -28.84
C GLU A 601 -12.72 15.26 -28.27
N GLY A 602 -13.91 15.82 -28.01
CA GLY A 602 -14.04 17.13 -27.37
C GLY A 602 -13.50 17.16 -25.95
N LEU A 603 -13.66 16.06 -25.19
CA LEU A 603 -13.09 15.93 -23.86
C LEU A 603 -11.56 15.78 -23.93
N ALA A 604 -11.03 15.04 -24.89
CA ALA A 604 -9.59 14.94 -25.12
C ALA A 604 -8.99 16.33 -25.41
N THR A 605 -9.66 17.15 -26.22
CA THR A 605 -9.28 18.55 -26.49
C THR A 605 -9.24 19.36 -25.20
N LYS A 606 -10.26 19.26 -24.35
CA LYS A 606 -10.31 19.97 -23.06
C LYS A 606 -9.10 19.62 -22.17
N PHE A 607 -8.76 18.34 -22.04
CA PHE A 607 -7.60 17.94 -21.24
C PHE A 607 -6.27 18.37 -21.86
N PHE A 608 -6.17 18.39 -23.18
CA PHE A 608 -5.02 18.96 -23.88
C PHE A 608 -4.88 20.47 -23.60
N GLU A 609 -5.96 21.21 -23.63
CA GLU A 609 -5.97 22.63 -23.28
C GLU A 609 -5.47 22.88 -21.85
N HIS A 610 -6.02 22.16 -20.86
CA HIS A 610 -5.55 22.25 -19.47
C HIS A 610 -4.06 21.97 -19.35
N TYR A 611 -3.59 20.91 -20.00
CA TYR A 611 -2.18 20.57 -20.00
C TYR A 611 -1.31 21.70 -20.56
N VAL A 612 -1.69 22.30 -21.69
CA VAL A 612 -0.95 23.39 -22.32
C VAL A 612 -0.88 24.63 -21.41
N TYR A 613 -1.99 24.99 -20.76
CA TYR A 613 -2.00 26.09 -19.81
C TYR A 613 -1.13 25.81 -18.58
N ILE A 614 -1.18 24.62 -18.02
CA ILE A 614 -0.32 24.18 -16.92
C ILE A 614 1.15 24.24 -17.31
N GLY A 615 1.51 23.66 -18.44
CA GLY A 615 2.91 23.62 -18.91
C GLY A 615 3.50 24.99 -19.19
N ALA A 616 2.68 25.93 -19.69
CA ALA A 616 3.08 27.32 -19.84
C ALA A 616 3.21 28.02 -18.47
N ALA A 617 2.25 27.83 -17.57
CA ALA A 617 2.22 28.48 -16.26
C ALA A 617 3.45 28.14 -15.40
N MET A 618 3.92 26.88 -15.46
CA MET A 618 5.13 26.48 -14.73
C MET A 618 6.38 27.27 -15.12
N LYS A 619 6.41 27.82 -16.32
CA LYS A 619 7.56 28.54 -16.87
C LYS A 619 7.34 30.04 -17.00
N MET A 620 6.09 30.47 -17.10
CA MET A 620 5.73 31.88 -17.28
C MET A 620 4.37 32.19 -16.69
N MET A 621 4.37 32.81 -15.53
CA MET A 621 3.22 33.41 -14.89
C MET A 621 3.21 34.95 -15.09
N ARG A 622 2.10 35.62 -14.72
CA ARG A 622 2.01 37.09 -14.73
C ARG A 622 3.10 37.71 -13.85
N GLY A 623 3.75 38.74 -14.32
CA GLY A 623 4.77 39.51 -13.57
C GLY A 623 6.14 38.81 -13.50
N ASP A 624 6.52 38.11 -14.58
CA ASP A 624 7.81 37.41 -14.75
C ASP A 624 8.10 36.35 -13.68
N ARG A 625 7.06 35.79 -13.07
CA ARG A 625 7.16 34.68 -12.13
C ARG A 625 7.27 33.33 -12.83
N THR A 626 7.98 32.40 -12.22
CA THR A 626 8.18 31.04 -12.74
C THR A 626 8.45 30.08 -11.59
N LEU A 627 8.06 28.83 -11.73
CA LEU A 627 8.49 27.75 -10.83
C LEU A 627 9.87 27.19 -11.26
N TRP A 628 10.34 27.51 -12.48
CA TRP A 628 11.66 27.12 -12.95
C TRP A 628 12.71 28.17 -12.57
N ASP A 629 13.73 27.76 -11.84
CA ASP A 629 14.89 28.61 -11.51
C ASP A 629 15.97 28.45 -12.59
N GLU A 630 16.15 29.47 -13.42
CA GLU A 630 17.12 29.46 -14.52
C GLU A 630 18.59 29.37 -14.03
N THR A 631 18.88 29.86 -12.82
CA THR A 631 20.24 29.85 -12.26
C THR A 631 20.62 28.45 -11.80
N ASP A 632 19.66 27.75 -11.15
CA ASP A 632 19.91 26.45 -10.56
C ASP A 632 19.49 25.29 -11.50
N GLY A 633 18.71 25.58 -12.56
CA GLY A 633 18.23 24.57 -13.50
C GLY A 633 17.34 23.54 -12.83
N PHE A 634 16.39 23.99 -12.00
CA PHE A 634 15.52 23.13 -11.22
C PHE A 634 14.16 23.78 -10.97
N PHE A 635 13.10 22.97 -10.75
CA PHE A 635 11.81 23.50 -10.33
C PHE A 635 11.75 23.65 -8.81
N TYR A 636 11.14 24.74 -8.34
CA TYR A 636 10.90 25.01 -6.94
C TYR A 636 9.49 25.52 -6.68
N ASP A 637 9.00 25.31 -5.48
CA ASP A 637 7.81 25.99 -4.99
C ASP A 637 8.09 27.49 -4.88
N LEU A 638 7.05 28.29 -5.07
CA LEU A 638 7.12 29.74 -4.94
C LEU A 638 6.25 30.20 -3.77
N LEU A 639 6.89 30.73 -2.72
CA LEU A 639 6.19 31.31 -1.58
C LEU A 639 5.85 32.76 -1.91
N ARG A 640 4.55 33.09 -1.84
CA ARG A 640 4.01 34.37 -2.22
C ARG A 640 3.39 35.09 -1.03
N PHE A 641 3.87 36.25 -0.70
CA PHE A 641 3.36 37.08 0.38
C PHE A 641 2.28 38.07 -0.08
N PRO A 642 1.38 38.53 0.83
CA PRO A 642 0.32 39.48 0.49
C PRO A 642 0.82 40.86 -0.02
N ASP A 643 2.04 41.23 0.28
CA ASP A 643 2.69 42.46 -0.20
C ASP A 643 3.21 42.33 -1.64
N GLY A 644 3.07 41.17 -2.27
CA GLY A 644 3.58 40.88 -3.60
C GLY A 644 5.00 40.34 -3.66
N THR A 645 5.68 40.18 -2.52
CA THR A 645 6.99 39.56 -2.45
C THR A 645 6.89 38.09 -2.82
N ASN A 646 7.79 37.61 -3.69
CA ASN A 646 7.85 36.21 -4.12
C ASN A 646 9.22 35.63 -3.72
N VAL A 647 9.23 34.47 -3.05
CA VAL A 647 10.44 33.81 -2.58
C VAL A 647 10.50 32.38 -3.13
N PRO A 648 11.45 32.05 -4.04
CA PRO A 648 11.68 30.67 -4.46
C PRO A 648 12.12 29.82 -3.26
N PHE A 649 11.41 28.72 -3.04
CA PHE A 649 11.66 27.80 -1.93
C PHE A 649 12.63 26.71 -2.38
N ARG A 650 13.93 27.01 -2.40
CA ARG A 650 14.99 26.22 -3.04
C ARG A 650 15.36 24.96 -2.26
N VAL A 651 14.38 24.11 -1.98
CA VAL A 651 14.59 22.74 -1.48
C VAL A 651 14.68 21.80 -2.66
N ARG A 652 15.87 21.28 -2.95
CA ARG A 652 16.05 20.27 -4.01
C ARG A 652 15.52 18.92 -3.55
N SER A 653 14.29 18.64 -3.89
CA SER A 653 13.58 17.44 -3.52
C SER A 653 12.79 16.87 -4.70
N LEU A 654 12.08 15.78 -4.47
CA LEU A 654 11.13 15.20 -5.44
C LEU A 654 10.12 16.24 -5.95
N VAL A 655 9.78 17.26 -5.15
CA VAL A 655 8.87 18.34 -5.55
C VAL A 655 9.27 18.94 -6.90
N GLY A 656 10.55 19.16 -7.13
CA GLY A 656 11.06 19.71 -8.40
C GLY A 656 11.30 18.66 -9.49
N LEU A 657 11.21 17.38 -9.21
CA LEU A 657 11.33 16.28 -10.20
C LEU A 657 9.96 15.77 -10.69
N ILE A 658 8.91 15.92 -9.89
CA ILE A 658 7.54 15.48 -10.24
C ILE A 658 7.05 16.06 -11.58
N PRO A 659 7.37 17.30 -12.00
CA PRO A 659 7.00 17.80 -13.32
C PRO A 659 7.44 16.91 -14.49
N LEU A 660 8.49 16.10 -14.33
CA LEU A 660 8.93 15.12 -15.33
C LEU A 660 7.89 14.04 -15.61
N TYR A 661 7.01 13.73 -14.67
CA TYR A 661 5.99 12.68 -14.83
C TYR A 661 4.89 13.10 -15.82
N ALA A 662 4.73 14.41 -16.06
CA ALA A 662 3.82 14.94 -17.07
C ALA A 662 4.42 14.81 -18.48
N ILE A 663 4.44 13.59 -18.99
CA ILE A 663 4.95 13.23 -20.31
C ILE A 663 3.97 12.35 -21.08
N GLU A 664 3.71 12.72 -22.34
CA GLU A 664 2.95 11.90 -23.29
C GLU A 664 3.44 12.14 -24.71
N ARG A 665 3.22 11.19 -25.61
CA ARG A 665 3.54 11.30 -27.02
C ARG A 665 2.30 11.07 -27.89
N LEU A 666 2.17 11.83 -28.96
CA LEU A 666 1.08 11.73 -29.91
C LEU A 666 1.65 11.58 -31.32
N GLU A 667 1.65 10.36 -31.83
CA GLU A 667 2.08 10.08 -33.19
C GLU A 667 0.98 10.51 -34.17
N ARG A 668 1.34 11.22 -35.24
CA ARG A 668 0.39 11.75 -36.22
C ARG A 668 -0.49 10.65 -36.81
N LYS A 669 0.07 9.51 -37.16
CA LYS A 669 -0.68 8.34 -37.67
C LYS A 669 -1.71 7.83 -36.66
N TRP A 670 -1.35 7.82 -35.39
CA TRP A 670 -2.28 7.37 -34.34
C TRP A 670 -3.46 8.34 -34.16
N LEU A 671 -3.25 9.63 -34.48
CA LEU A 671 -4.28 10.67 -34.42
C LEU A 671 -5.22 10.67 -35.62
N GLU A 672 -4.92 9.96 -36.72
CA GLU A 672 -5.73 9.98 -37.94
C GLU A 672 -7.22 9.71 -37.73
N PRO A 673 -7.65 8.75 -36.87
CA PRO A 673 -9.07 8.50 -36.62
C PRO A 673 -9.82 9.63 -35.90
N PHE A 674 -9.11 10.53 -35.22
CA PHE A 674 -9.71 11.56 -34.34
C PHE A 674 -9.74 12.91 -35.04
N ALA A 675 -10.72 13.10 -35.96
CA ALA A 675 -10.77 14.27 -36.82
C ALA A 675 -10.96 15.59 -36.06
N VAL A 676 -11.88 15.61 -35.09
CA VAL A 676 -12.19 16.81 -34.29
C VAL A 676 -11.04 17.17 -33.35
N PHE A 677 -10.48 16.18 -32.67
CA PHE A 677 -9.34 16.42 -31.79
C PHE A 677 -8.14 16.93 -32.59
N ARG A 678 -7.86 16.35 -33.74
CA ARG A 678 -6.73 16.74 -34.62
C ARG A 678 -6.89 18.16 -35.14
N GLU A 679 -8.09 18.56 -35.56
CA GLU A 679 -8.36 19.92 -36.02
C GLU A 679 -8.10 20.93 -34.91
N ASN A 680 -8.59 20.68 -33.70
CA ASN A 680 -8.37 21.52 -32.53
C ASN A 680 -6.88 21.56 -32.13
N PHE A 681 -6.21 20.41 -32.11
CA PHE A 681 -4.78 20.31 -31.83
C PHE A 681 -3.96 21.14 -32.85
N ASP A 682 -4.23 20.97 -34.15
CA ASP A 682 -3.54 21.71 -35.22
C ASP A 682 -3.82 23.23 -35.11
N TRP A 683 -5.02 23.62 -34.68
CA TRP A 683 -5.37 25.02 -34.41
C TRP A 683 -4.51 25.59 -33.26
N PHE A 684 -4.37 24.88 -32.14
CA PHE A 684 -3.52 25.28 -31.01
C PHE A 684 -2.07 25.42 -31.41
N MET A 685 -1.54 24.43 -32.12
CA MET A 685 -0.15 24.43 -32.61
C MET A 685 0.12 25.64 -33.50
N LYS A 686 -0.89 26.10 -34.29
CA LYS A 686 -0.75 27.20 -35.21
C LYS A 686 -0.99 28.57 -34.57
N HIS A 687 -1.99 28.69 -33.71
CA HIS A 687 -2.49 29.98 -33.24
C HIS A 687 -2.13 30.32 -31.81
N ARG A 688 -1.68 29.33 -31.01
CA ARG A 688 -1.29 29.50 -29.62
C ARG A 688 0.16 29.05 -29.36
N ALA A 689 1.03 29.35 -30.34
CA ALA A 689 2.48 29.12 -30.17
C ALA A 689 3.07 29.85 -28.95
N ASP A 690 2.40 30.94 -28.52
CA ASP A 690 2.73 31.71 -27.31
C ASP A 690 2.75 30.84 -26.03
N ILE A 691 1.96 29.77 -25.97
CA ILE A 691 1.88 28.86 -24.82
C ILE A 691 2.31 27.42 -25.17
N VAL A 692 2.00 26.95 -26.37
CA VAL A 692 2.31 25.57 -26.81
C VAL A 692 3.82 25.33 -26.88
N ASP A 693 4.60 26.33 -27.29
CA ASP A 693 6.07 26.18 -27.46
C ASP A 693 6.79 25.92 -26.12
N TYR A 694 6.14 26.15 -24.98
CA TYR A 694 6.69 25.82 -23.66
C TYR A 694 6.61 24.35 -23.28
N CYS A 695 5.67 23.58 -23.86
CA CYS A 695 5.35 22.23 -23.36
C CYS A 695 5.02 21.22 -24.46
N VAL A 696 5.07 21.59 -25.73
CA VAL A 696 4.91 20.66 -26.86
C VAL A 696 6.08 20.83 -27.83
N SER A 697 6.77 19.75 -28.07
CA SER A 697 7.81 19.67 -29.12
C SER A 697 7.38 18.71 -30.22
N THR A 698 7.99 18.83 -31.41
CA THR A 698 7.66 17.96 -32.54
C THR A 698 8.94 17.27 -33.03
N VAL A 699 8.87 15.95 -33.13
CA VAL A 699 9.92 15.08 -33.60
C VAL A 699 9.52 14.59 -35.01
N HIS A 700 10.43 14.69 -35.96
CA HIS A 700 10.23 14.16 -37.31
C HIS A 700 11.22 13.01 -37.55
N ASP A 701 10.69 11.88 -37.95
CA ASP A 701 11.49 10.68 -38.22
C ASP A 701 11.00 9.92 -39.41
N ASN A 702 11.93 9.63 -40.37
CA ASN A 702 11.65 8.76 -41.50
C ASN A 702 10.29 9.01 -42.20
N GLY A 703 9.80 10.25 -42.17
CA GLY A 703 8.48 10.64 -42.69
C GLY A 703 7.34 10.59 -41.68
N ASP A 704 7.58 10.13 -40.46
CA ASP A 704 6.61 10.14 -39.36
C ASP A 704 6.78 11.40 -38.49
N THR A 705 5.70 11.85 -37.90
CA THR A 705 5.69 13.00 -37.00
C THR A 705 5.10 12.60 -35.63
N THR A 706 5.88 12.83 -34.61
CA THR A 706 5.45 12.62 -33.20
C THR A 706 5.47 13.94 -32.46
N HIS A 707 4.36 14.29 -31.83
CA HIS A 707 4.30 15.40 -30.89
C HIS A 707 4.60 14.89 -29.48
N VAL A 708 5.58 15.49 -28.83
CA VAL A 708 5.99 15.19 -27.45
C VAL A 708 5.41 16.25 -26.54
N LEU A 709 4.50 15.84 -25.69
CA LEU A 709 3.89 16.68 -24.67
C LEU A 709 4.69 16.47 -23.37
N ALA A 710 5.56 17.42 -23.03
CA ALA A 710 6.35 17.39 -21.81
C ALA A 710 6.40 18.79 -21.20
N VAL A 711 6.17 18.91 -19.92
CA VAL A 711 6.26 20.19 -19.19
C VAL A 711 7.67 20.76 -19.32
N VAL A 712 8.68 19.92 -19.46
CA VAL A 712 10.09 20.33 -19.61
C VAL A 712 10.48 20.41 -21.09
N ASP A 713 11.25 21.42 -21.46
CA ASP A 713 11.96 21.42 -22.73
C ASP A 713 13.23 20.56 -22.68
N GLN A 714 13.88 20.37 -23.81
CA GLN A 714 15.05 19.49 -23.90
C GLN A 714 16.23 19.97 -23.03
N ASN A 715 16.44 21.28 -22.88
CA ASN A 715 17.50 21.83 -22.04
C ASN A 715 17.20 21.63 -20.55
N GLN A 716 15.98 21.92 -20.13
CA GLN A 716 15.52 21.68 -18.77
C GLN A 716 15.58 20.19 -18.42
N LEU A 717 15.20 19.32 -19.37
CA LEU A 717 15.30 17.87 -19.21
C LEU A 717 16.74 17.43 -18.93
N GLN A 718 17.72 17.96 -19.67
CA GLN A 718 19.14 17.67 -19.42
C GLN A 718 19.61 18.08 -18.04
N HIS A 719 19.22 19.27 -17.56
CA HIS A 719 19.55 19.73 -16.21
C HIS A 719 18.97 18.82 -15.12
N LEU A 720 17.71 18.45 -15.24
CA LEU A 720 17.05 17.57 -14.28
C LEU A 720 17.64 16.15 -14.29
N LEU A 721 17.87 15.60 -15.48
CA LEU A 721 18.44 14.25 -15.63
C LEU A 721 19.88 14.16 -15.13
N ALA A 722 20.67 15.23 -15.29
CA ALA A 722 22.03 15.28 -14.73
C ALA A 722 22.00 15.17 -13.20
N ARG A 723 21.01 15.77 -12.54
CA ARG A 723 20.83 15.65 -11.07
C ARG A 723 20.26 14.29 -10.66
N VAL A 724 19.31 13.75 -11.44
CA VAL A 724 18.75 12.40 -11.20
C VAL A 724 19.86 11.33 -11.27
N ALA A 725 20.83 11.50 -12.18
CA ALA A 725 21.94 10.57 -12.36
C ALA A 725 23.18 10.86 -11.49
N ASP A 726 23.17 11.93 -10.66
CA ASP A 726 24.29 12.32 -9.83
C ASP A 726 24.23 11.67 -8.43
N PRO A 727 25.24 10.85 -8.04
CA PRO A 727 25.32 10.24 -6.72
C PRO A 727 25.38 11.25 -5.56
N GLU A 728 25.91 12.47 -5.80
CA GLU A 728 25.96 13.53 -4.80
C GLU A 728 24.66 14.35 -4.74
N GLU A 729 23.70 14.02 -5.59
CA GLU A 729 22.36 14.60 -5.59
C GLU A 729 21.32 13.49 -5.32
N PHE A 730 20.61 13.01 -6.34
CA PHE A 730 19.47 12.11 -6.16
C PHE A 730 19.80 10.62 -6.33
N LEU A 731 20.84 10.24 -7.09
CA LEU A 731 21.12 8.82 -7.34
C LEU A 731 21.72 8.14 -6.10
N SER A 732 20.97 7.28 -5.45
CA SER A 732 21.46 6.39 -4.41
C SER A 732 21.88 5.03 -5.00
N THR A 733 22.68 4.27 -4.25
CA THR A 733 22.94 2.84 -4.55
C THR A 733 21.66 2.01 -4.61
N PHE A 734 20.57 2.48 -3.97
CA PHE A 734 19.33 1.75 -3.75
C PHE A 734 18.12 2.33 -4.50
N GLY A 735 18.29 3.41 -5.27
CA GLY A 735 17.21 4.05 -6.04
C GLY A 735 17.33 5.56 -6.06
N LEU A 736 16.20 6.26 -6.10
CA LEU A 736 16.13 7.72 -6.16
C LEU A 736 15.84 8.30 -4.78
N ARG A 737 16.72 9.15 -4.27
CA ARG A 737 16.50 9.86 -3.00
C ARG A 737 15.34 10.84 -3.10
N SER A 738 14.57 10.98 -2.04
CA SER A 738 13.47 11.96 -1.96
C SER A 738 13.94 13.41 -1.82
N LEU A 739 15.14 13.63 -1.27
CA LEU A 739 15.81 14.91 -1.17
C LEU A 739 17.26 14.77 -1.65
N SER A 740 17.78 15.80 -2.32
CA SER A 740 19.17 15.83 -2.78
C SER A 740 20.17 15.73 -1.62
N LYS A 741 21.16 14.84 -1.76
CA LYS A 741 22.26 14.71 -0.81
C LYS A 741 23.08 16.00 -0.65
N ALA A 742 23.03 16.92 -1.62
CA ALA A 742 23.68 18.24 -1.52
C ALA A 742 23.23 19.03 -0.28
N HIS A 743 22.02 18.80 0.22
CA HIS A 743 21.51 19.42 1.45
C HIS A 743 22.16 18.88 2.74
N GLN A 744 23.03 17.88 2.66
CA GLN A 744 23.88 17.46 3.77
C GLN A 744 24.93 18.54 4.09
N GLN A 745 25.52 19.15 3.05
CA GLN A 745 26.55 20.18 3.22
C GLN A 745 25.95 21.60 3.23
N GLN A 746 24.82 21.79 2.55
CA GLN A 746 24.14 23.07 2.39
C GLN A 746 22.65 22.93 2.72
N PRO A 747 22.29 22.81 4.02
CA PRO A 747 20.88 22.79 4.44
C PRO A 747 20.14 24.04 3.94
N PHE A 748 18.89 23.86 3.53
CA PHE A 748 18.02 24.99 3.23
C PHE A 748 17.52 25.60 4.54
N VAL A 749 17.63 26.92 4.69
CA VAL A 749 17.21 27.65 5.90
C VAL A 749 16.12 28.65 5.55
N PHE A 750 15.03 28.62 6.31
CA PHE A 750 13.94 29.58 6.22
C PHE A 750 13.51 30.01 7.63
N GLY A 751 13.74 31.27 7.97
CA GLY A 751 13.56 31.76 9.34
C GLY A 751 14.45 31.04 10.33
N ASN A 752 13.83 30.39 11.33
CA ASN A 752 14.51 29.58 12.35
C ASN A 752 14.46 28.06 12.06
N ALA A 753 13.89 27.65 10.95
CA ALA A 753 13.75 26.25 10.58
C ALA A 753 14.67 25.89 9.40
N SER A 754 15.03 24.63 9.29
CA SER A 754 15.89 24.13 8.21
C SER A 754 15.45 22.78 7.68
N VAL A 755 15.76 22.52 6.41
CA VAL A 755 15.69 21.20 5.79
C VAL A 755 17.11 20.77 5.46
N ALA A 756 17.51 19.63 5.98
CA ALA A 756 18.78 18.98 5.70
C ALA A 756 18.54 17.59 5.10
N TYR A 757 19.56 16.99 4.51
CA TYR A 757 19.53 15.61 4.08
C TYR A 757 19.54 14.67 5.30
N GLU A 758 18.51 13.85 5.43
CA GLU A 758 18.32 12.88 6.49
C GLU A 758 18.00 11.52 5.83
N PRO A 759 19.01 10.66 5.57
CA PRO A 759 18.81 9.42 4.80
C PRO A 759 18.04 8.32 5.54
N ALA A 760 17.96 8.41 6.86
CA ALA A 760 17.24 7.50 7.75
C ALA A 760 15.87 8.07 8.16
N GLU A 761 15.39 7.74 9.33
CA GLU A 761 14.17 8.34 9.89
C GLU A 761 14.36 9.84 10.18
N ALA A 762 13.28 10.60 10.12
CA ALA A 762 13.35 12.04 10.33
C ALA A 762 13.61 12.41 11.80
N SER A 763 14.49 13.38 12.01
CA SER A 763 14.66 13.99 13.32
C SER A 763 13.48 14.90 13.72
N THR A 764 12.64 15.29 12.76
CA THR A 764 11.48 16.18 12.95
C THR A 764 10.21 15.57 12.40
N LYS A 765 9.12 15.65 13.17
CA LYS A 765 7.78 15.20 12.77
C LYS A 765 6.93 16.42 12.41
N LEU A 766 6.73 16.70 11.14
CA LEU A 766 5.86 17.79 10.70
C LEU A 766 4.43 17.32 10.47
N LYS A 767 4.27 16.15 9.83
CA LYS A 767 3.01 15.47 9.58
C LYS A 767 3.29 13.98 9.50
N GLY A 768 2.33 13.14 9.87
CA GLY A 768 2.55 11.70 9.88
C GLY A 768 3.43 11.20 11.03
N GLY A 769 3.63 9.89 11.13
CA GLY A 769 4.40 9.20 12.17
C GLY A 769 5.92 9.27 11.97
N ASN A 770 6.51 8.15 11.57
CA ASN A 770 7.94 7.97 11.28
C ASN A 770 8.32 8.20 9.81
N SER A 771 7.37 8.56 8.96
CA SER A 771 7.59 8.82 7.54
C SER A 771 8.60 9.94 7.29
N ASN A 772 9.57 9.70 6.42
CA ASN A 772 10.63 10.66 6.09
C ASN A 772 10.79 10.88 4.58
N TRP A 773 10.61 12.13 4.12
CA TRP A 773 10.81 12.55 2.73
C TRP A 773 12.07 13.43 2.54
N ARG A 774 13.04 13.41 3.48
CA ARG A 774 14.28 14.19 3.44
C ARG A 774 15.53 13.40 3.08
N GLY A 775 15.38 12.33 2.28
CA GLY A 775 16.55 11.57 1.81
C GLY A 775 16.32 10.11 1.51
N PRO A 776 15.41 9.41 2.19
CA PRO A 776 15.11 8.01 1.91
C PRO A 776 14.66 7.75 0.47
N VAL A 777 14.75 6.46 0.09
CA VAL A 777 14.28 5.94 -1.20
C VAL A 777 12.87 5.38 -1.02
N TRP A 778 11.96 5.80 -1.92
CA TRP A 778 10.56 5.39 -1.93
C TRP A 778 10.22 4.67 -3.23
N PHE A 779 9.53 3.53 -3.14
CA PHE A 779 9.14 2.73 -4.31
C PHE A 779 8.22 3.49 -5.27
N PRO A 780 7.13 4.17 -4.82
CA PRO A 780 6.19 4.84 -5.71
C PRO A 780 6.83 5.85 -6.65
N THR A 781 7.60 6.77 -6.09
CA THR A 781 8.20 7.89 -6.84
C THR A 781 9.32 7.42 -7.76
N THR A 782 10.15 6.48 -7.31
CA THR A 782 11.19 5.90 -8.17
C THR A 782 10.56 5.08 -9.31
N PHE A 783 9.49 4.34 -9.05
CA PHE A 783 8.76 3.59 -10.08
C PHE A 783 8.18 4.52 -11.16
N LEU A 784 7.54 5.62 -10.76
CA LEU A 784 7.03 6.62 -11.71
C LEU A 784 8.16 7.27 -12.51
N MET A 785 9.34 7.49 -11.91
CA MET A 785 10.52 7.99 -12.63
C MET A 785 11.00 6.99 -13.69
N ILE A 786 11.07 5.70 -13.36
CA ILE A 786 11.42 4.62 -14.31
C ILE A 786 10.46 4.62 -15.50
N GLU A 787 9.16 4.72 -15.26
CA GLU A 787 8.16 4.83 -16.33
C GLU A 787 8.33 6.10 -17.17
N THR A 788 8.60 7.22 -16.53
CA THR A 788 8.84 8.51 -17.18
C THR A 788 10.05 8.44 -18.13
N LEU A 789 11.17 7.89 -17.65
CA LEU A 789 12.37 7.73 -18.47
C LEU A 789 12.12 6.86 -19.71
N ARG A 790 11.33 5.80 -19.57
CA ARG A 790 10.92 4.93 -20.69
C ARG A 790 10.04 5.66 -21.70
N LYS A 791 9.10 6.49 -21.24
CA LYS A 791 8.26 7.32 -22.12
C LYS A 791 9.08 8.37 -22.85
N LEU A 792 10.01 9.03 -22.16
CA LEU A 792 10.92 10.02 -22.74
C LEU A 792 11.85 9.40 -23.78
N GLU A 793 12.43 8.22 -23.51
CA GLU A 793 13.27 7.50 -24.48
C GLU A 793 12.52 7.27 -25.79
N LYS A 794 11.29 6.75 -25.70
CA LYS A 794 10.44 6.53 -26.86
C LYS A 794 10.04 7.82 -27.57
N ALA A 795 9.77 8.89 -26.80
CA ALA A 795 9.37 10.17 -27.33
C ALA A 795 10.48 10.86 -28.13
N TYR A 796 11.72 10.74 -27.67
CA TYR A 796 12.91 11.33 -28.30
C TYR A 796 13.75 10.33 -29.10
N SER A 797 13.26 9.13 -29.35
CA SER A 797 13.89 8.11 -30.22
C SER A 797 15.36 7.83 -29.91
N GLY A 798 15.72 7.78 -28.62
CA GLY A 798 17.08 7.48 -28.16
C GLY A 798 18.10 8.59 -28.40
N THR A 799 17.67 9.79 -28.79
CA THR A 799 18.59 10.92 -29.04
C THR A 799 19.02 11.66 -27.78
N VAL A 800 18.28 11.52 -26.70
CA VAL A 800 18.63 12.12 -25.38
C VAL A 800 19.61 11.19 -24.67
N ARG A 801 20.76 11.75 -24.27
CA ARG A 801 21.79 11.05 -23.50
C ARG A 801 21.96 11.73 -22.15
N VAL A 802 22.20 10.93 -21.12
CA VAL A 802 22.47 11.40 -19.75
C VAL A 802 23.97 11.28 -19.49
N ALA A 803 24.58 12.40 -19.11
CA ALA A 803 25.97 12.42 -18.69
C ALA A 803 26.14 11.75 -17.33
N LEU A 804 27.14 10.90 -17.21
CA LEU A 804 27.46 10.21 -15.95
C LEU A 804 28.72 10.81 -15.37
N ARG A 805 28.79 10.97 -14.05
CA ARG A 805 30.05 11.27 -13.36
C ARG A 805 30.96 10.05 -13.37
N ASP A 806 32.26 10.28 -13.49
CA ASP A 806 33.29 9.24 -13.61
C ASP A 806 33.16 8.16 -12.52
N GLY A 807 33.19 6.89 -12.95
CA GLY A 807 33.27 5.71 -12.09
C GLY A 807 32.02 4.85 -11.99
N HIS A 808 30.97 5.12 -12.76
CA HIS A 808 29.78 4.27 -12.80
C HIS A 808 29.64 3.56 -14.14
N ASP A 809 29.77 2.22 -14.14
CA ASP A 809 29.37 1.36 -15.26
C ASP A 809 27.88 1.06 -15.18
N PHE A 810 27.11 1.48 -16.19
CA PHE A 810 25.72 1.08 -16.35
C PHE A 810 25.66 -0.19 -17.20
N PRO A 811 24.86 -1.17 -16.82
CA PRO A 811 24.68 -2.36 -17.64
C PRO A 811 24.06 -1.99 -19.00
N GLU A 812 24.53 -2.59 -20.07
CA GLU A 812 23.87 -2.48 -21.37
C GLU A 812 22.44 -3.02 -21.25
N PRO A 813 21.40 -2.29 -21.67
CA PRO A 813 20.04 -2.75 -21.59
C PRO A 813 19.84 -3.97 -22.50
N HIS A 814 19.38 -5.08 -21.97
CA HIS A 814 18.96 -6.22 -22.77
C HIS A 814 17.80 -5.80 -23.70
N ARG A 815 17.92 -6.06 -24.99
CA ARG A 815 16.97 -5.64 -26.04
C ARG A 815 15.58 -6.29 -25.94
N ASP A 816 15.39 -7.21 -25.01
CA ASP A 816 14.19 -8.06 -24.89
C ASP A 816 13.34 -7.80 -23.63
N ALA A 817 13.49 -6.65 -22.96
CA ALA A 817 12.58 -6.30 -21.86
C ALA A 817 11.15 -6.24 -22.41
N THR A 818 10.31 -7.15 -21.94
CA THR A 818 8.92 -7.26 -22.36
C THR A 818 8.17 -6.01 -21.90
N PHE A 819 7.97 -5.10 -22.83
CA PHE A 819 7.19 -3.91 -22.58
C PHE A 819 5.71 -4.23 -22.48
N ILE A 820 5.08 -3.85 -21.40
CA ILE A 820 3.68 -3.51 -21.45
C ILE A 820 3.62 -2.14 -22.15
N ASP A 821 3.81 -2.15 -23.48
CA ASP A 821 3.55 -0.97 -24.26
C ASP A 821 2.05 -0.77 -24.35
N THR A 822 1.62 0.40 -23.95
CA THR A 822 0.24 0.82 -24.16
C THR A 822 -0.09 1.02 -25.65
N ARG A 823 0.83 0.68 -26.54
CA ARG A 823 0.68 0.69 -28.00
C ARG A 823 1.61 -0.32 -28.66
N ALA A 824 1.05 -1.15 -29.52
CA ALA A 824 1.79 -1.78 -30.57
C ALA A 824 2.00 -0.73 -31.66
N ASP A 825 3.26 -0.32 -31.93
CA ASP A 825 3.74 -0.09 -33.27
C ASP A 825 5.19 0.41 -33.29
N GLU A 826 5.94 -0.07 -34.23
CA GLU A 826 7.36 0.15 -34.47
C GLU A 826 7.62 1.46 -35.27
N GLY A 827 8.80 2.06 -35.07
CA GLY A 827 9.39 3.03 -36.04
C GLY A 827 10.22 4.17 -35.41
N LEU A 828 11.43 4.29 -35.80
CA LEU A 828 12.53 5.12 -35.30
C LEU A 828 12.70 6.48 -36.07
N GLY A 829 13.34 7.50 -35.39
CA GLY A 829 14.05 8.59 -36.08
C GLY A 829 14.32 9.97 -35.45
N ALA A 830 14.98 10.88 -36.10
CA ALA A 830 15.73 12.05 -35.61
C ALA A 830 14.94 13.34 -35.38
N VAL A 831 15.38 14.16 -34.39
CA VAL A 831 14.74 15.41 -33.91
C VAL A 831 15.15 16.63 -34.76
N SER A 832 14.17 17.48 -35.15
CA SER A 832 14.41 18.83 -35.64
C SER A 832 13.74 19.86 -34.71
N ALA A 833 14.54 20.70 -34.07
CA ALA A 833 14.03 21.80 -33.23
C ALA A 833 13.64 22.99 -34.13
N ARG A 834 12.46 23.60 -33.92
CA ARG A 834 12.13 24.90 -34.49
C ARG A 834 12.89 26.02 -33.79
N PRO A 835 13.41 27.02 -34.54
CA PRO A 835 14.15 28.12 -33.93
C PRO A 835 13.20 29.06 -33.16
N ARG A 836 13.60 29.44 -31.92
CA ARG A 836 12.98 30.50 -31.12
C ARG A 836 13.00 31.81 -31.88
N ARG A 837 11.89 32.50 -32.01
CA ARG A 837 11.83 33.91 -32.39
C ARG A 837 12.09 34.76 -31.13
N ARG A 838 13.33 35.09 -30.84
CA ARG A 838 13.86 36.40 -30.44
C ARG A 838 15.33 36.21 -29.97
N GLY A 839 16.23 36.66 -30.81
CA GLY A 839 17.41 37.48 -30.52
C GLY A 839 18.38 37.02 -29.43
N MET A 840 18.83 35.77 -29.44
CA MET A 840 20.22 35.45 -29.05
C MET A 840 20.69 34.28 -29.89
N THR A 841 21.49 34.55 -30.86
CA THR A 841 22.28 33.55 -31.58
C THR A 841 23.33 33.01 -30.63
N LEU A 842 23.00 31.97 -29.89
CA LEU A 842 24.02 31.10 -29.34
C LEU A 842 24.40 30.15 -30.47
N THR A 843 25.50 30.43 -31.10
CA THR A 843 26.23 29.44 -31.88
C THR A 843 26.65 28.34 -30.91
N SER A 844 25.85 27.30 -30.79
CA SER A 844 26.26 26.06 -30.13
C SER A 844 27.37 25.44 -30.97
N VAL A 845 28.60 25.63 -30.54
CA VAL A 845 29.68 24.69 -30.88
C VAL A 845 29.21 23.35 -30.37
N PRO A 846 29.12 22.28 -31.21
CA PRO A 846 28.81 20.97 -30.72
C PRO A 846 29.90 20.56 -29.72
N VAL A 847 29.58 20.59 -28.45
CA VAL A 847 30.44 19.96 -27.45
C VAL A 847 30.33 18.46 -27.74
N PRO A 848 31.44 17.74 -27.99
CA PRO A 848 31.36 16.31 -28.14
C PRO A 848 30.68 15.73 -26.88
N PRO A 849 29.80 14.71 -27.05
CA PRO A 849 29.17 14.11 -25.89
C PRO A 849 30.26 13.65 -24.90
N PRO A 850 30.10 13.85 -23.61
CA PRO A 850 31.05 13.36 -22.61
C PRO A 850 31.29 11.87 -22.82
N GLU A 851 32.52 11.41 -22.63
CA GLU A 851 32.95 10.03 -22.92
C GLU A 851 32.12 8.97 -22.15
N ASN A 852 31.44 9.38 -21.08
CA ASN A 852 30.60 8.50 -20.27
C ASN A 852 29.14 9.01 -20.29
N THR A 853 28.27 8.36 -21.09
CA THR A 853 26.83 8.67 -21.16
C THR A 853 26.01 7.40 -21.25
N THR A 854 24.79 7.43 -20.68
CA THR A 854 23.79 6.36 -20.84
C THR A 854 22.55 6.84 -21.58
N THR A 855 21.71 5.90 -22.07
CA THR A 855 20.36 6.18 -22.57
C THR A 855 19.40 6.37 -21.43
N LEU A 856 18.21 6.93 -21.69
CA LEU A 856 17.16 7.03 -20.69
C LEU A 856 16.65 5.63 -20.27
N THR A 857 16.59 4.68 -21.20
CA THR A 857 16.28 3.27 -20.88
C THR A 857 17.39 2.65 -20.02
N GLY A 858 18.67 2.96 -20.28
CA GLY A 858 19.78 2.49 -19.43
C GLY A 858 19.67 3.02 -18.00
N LEU A 859 19.35 4.30 -17.82
CA LEU A 859 19.11 4.88 -16.50
C LEU A 859 17.88 4.25 -15.81
N ALA A 860 16.79 4.00 -16.56
CA ALA A 860 15.61 3.33 -16.03
C ALA A 860 15.91 1.90 -15.56
N ALA A 861 16.67 1.14 -16.37
CA ALA A 861 17.11 -0.21 -16.01
C ALA A 861 18.02 -0.22 -14.77
N ASP A 862 18.92 0.77 -14.64
CA ASP A 862 19.77 0.89 -13.48
C ASP A 862 18.96 1.21 -12.21
N LEU A 863 18.01 2.13 -12.28
CA LEU A 863 17.12 2.42 -11.16
C LEU A 863 16.29 1.19 -10.77
N ALA A 864 15.73 0.45 -11.73
CA ALA A 864 14.98 -0.76 -11.46
C ALA A 864 15.85 -1.83 -10.77
N ARG A 865 17.07 -2.03 -11.25
CA ARG A 865 18.03 -2.95 -10.64
C ARG A 865 18.41 -2.53 -9.21
N ARG A 866 18.69 -1.25 -8.97
CA ARG A 866 19.00 -0.70 -7.64
C ARG A 866 17.87 -0.98 -6.66
N MET A 867 16.63 -0.73 -7.06
CA MET A 867 15.44 -0.99 -6.23
C MET A 867 15.27 -2.49 -5.94
N THR A 868 15.46 -3.35 -6.93
CA THR A 868 15.38 -4.81 -6.73
C THR A 868 16.50 -5.31 -5.82
N ASN A 869 17.71 -4.76 -5.94
CA ASN A 869 18.88 -5.14 -5.14
C ASN A 869 18.74 -4.79 -3.64
N ILE A 870 17.76 -3.99 -3.25
CA ILE A 870 17.43 -3.82 -1.82
C ILE A 870 17.10 -5.18 -1.18
N PHE A 871 16.46 -6.08 -1.94
CA PHE A 871 15.99 -7.38 -1.47
C PHE A 871 16.85 -8.56 -1.93
N VAL A 872 17.67 -8.40 -2.97
CA VAL A 872 18.54 -9.47 -3.45
C VAL A 872 19.76 -9.57 -2.54
N PRO A 873 20.09 -10.78 -2.01
CA PRO A 873 21.25 -10.94 -1.16
C PRO A 873 22.57 -10.77 -1.94
N ASP A 874 23.56 -10.19 -1.29
CA ASP A 874 24.93 -10.15 -1.82
C ASP A 874 25.61 -11.54 -1.78
N ALA A 875 26.88 -11.61 -2.18
CA ALA A 875 27.64 -12.86 -2.23
C ALA A 875 27.83 -13.53 -0.83
N ASP A 876 27.70 -12.76 0.24
CA ASP A 876 27.82 -13.23 1.61
C ASP A 876 26.44 -13.48 2.27
N GLY A 877 25.34 -13.29 1.54
CA GLY A 877 23.96 -13.55 1.98
C GLY A 877 23.26 -12.36 2.60
N TYR A 878 23.89 -11.19 2.67
CA TYR A 878 23.26 -9.99 3.26
C TYR A 878 22.32 -9.28 2.28
N ARG A 879 21.12 -8.94 2.74
CA ARG A 879 20.16 -8.06 2.03
C ARG A 879 20.26 -6.65 2.62
N ALA A 880 20.31 -5.64 1.77
CA ALA A 880 20.36 -4.24 2.23
C ALA A 880 19.17 -3.90 3.13
N SER A 881 17.96 -4.40 2.81
CA SER A 881 16.75 -4.19 3.59
C SER A 881 16.86 -4.59 5.07
N ASN A 882 17.72 -5.54 5.40
CA ASN A 882 17.92 -6.01 6.78
C ASN A 882 18.94 -5.16 7.58
N GLY A 883 19.46 -4.11 6.98
CA GLY A 883 20.43 -3.21 7.61
C GLY A 883 21.90 -3.59 7.38
N PRO A 884 22.83 -2.77 7.91
CA PRO A 884 24.24 -2.92 7.67
C PRO A 884 24.83 -4.17 8.36
N ARG A 885 25.92 -4.70 7.81
CA ARG A 885 26.69 -5.80 8.41
C ARG A 885 27.07 -5.46 9.85
N GLY A 886 26.92 -6.43 10.75
CA GLY A 886 27.10 -6.27 12.19
C GLY A 886 25.82 -5.87 12.94
N LYS A 887 24.77 -5.44 12.27
CA LYS A 887 23.45 -5.32 12.87
C LYS A 887 22.89 -6.71 13.12
N ARG A 888 22.37 -6.97 14.31
CA ARG A 888 21.86 -8.29 14.72
C ARG A 888 20.85 -8.88 13.74
N GLN A 889 19.94 -8.07 13.25
CA GLN A 889 18.97 -8.44 12.22
C GLN A 889 19.66 -8.90 10.93
N ALA A 890 20.63 -8.13 10.42
CA ALA A 890 21.34 -8.46 9.19
C ALA A 890 22.10 -9.80 9.31
N GLU A 891 22.78 -10.03 10.46
CA GLU A 891 23.49 -11.29 10.73
C GLU A 891 22.54 -12.49 10.79
N LEU A 892 21.39 -12.33 11.44
CA LEU A 892 20.39 -13.38 11.59
C LEU A 892 19.82 -13.79 10.21
N PHE A 893 19.42 -12.82 9.40
CA PHE A 893 18.86 -13.08 8.07
C PHE A 893 19.91 -13.53 7.03
N ALA A 894 21.20 -13.23 7.22
CA ALA A 894 22.24 -13.70 6.31
C ALA A 894 22.64 -15.16 6.58
N HIS A 895 22.67 -15.59 7.83
CA HIS A 895 23.37 -16.81 8.21
C HIS A 895 22.50 -17.90 8.84
N ASP A 896 21.36 -17.55 9.45
CA ASP A 896 20.51 -18.56 10.08
C ASP A 896 19.64 -19.27 9.02
N PRO A 897 19.68 -20.61 8.93
CA PRO A 897 18.94 -21.37 7.92
C PRO A 897 17.42 -21.25 8.03
N HIS A 898 16.90 -20.78 9.15
CA HIS A 898 15.46 -20.59 9.38
C HIS A 898 15.00 -19.15 9.15
N TRP A 899 15.92 -18.22 8.81
CA TRP A 899 15.64 -16.82 8.56
C TRP A 899 16.04 -16.35 7.16
N LYS A 900 17.08 -16.94 6.56
CA LYS A 900 17.72 -16.45 5.32
C LYS A 900 16.79 -16.29 4.09
N ASP A 901 15.74 -17.11 3.99
CA ASP A 901 14.82 -17.10 2.86
C ASP A 901 13.57 -16.22 3.12
N LEU A 902 13.50 -15.60 4.29
CA LEU A 902 12.39 -14.76 4.72
C LEU A 902 12.64 -13.30 4.30
N ILE A 903 11.58 -12.60 3.98
CA ILE A 903 11.66 -11.21 3.49
C ILE A 903 10.65 -10.36 4.26
N TRP A 904 11.13 -9.25 4.84
CA TRP A 904 10.29 -8.15 5.30
C TRP A 904 10.22 -7.08 4.24
N PHE A 905 9.03 -6.50 4.08
CA PHE A 905 8.78 -5.37 3.22
C PHE A 905 8.50 -4.15 4.10
N PHE A 906 9.28 -3.12 3.89
CA PHE A 906 9.22 -1.89 4.69
C PHE A 906 8.53 -0.76 3.90
N GLU A 907 8.07 0.25 4.61
CA GLU A 907 7.41 1.42 4.01
C GLU A 907 8.35 2.18 3.06
N TYR A 908 9.59 2.44 3.51
CA TYR A 908 10.63 3.11 2.74
C TYR A 908 12.03 2.60 3.14
N PHE A 909 13.07 3.14 2.50
CA PHE A 909 14.43 2.61 2.65
C PHE A 909 15.45 3.73 2.85
N ASN A 910 16.43 3.50 3.73
CA ASN A 910 17.53 4.42 3.97
C ASN A 910 18.26 4.78 2.67
N GLY A 911 18.40 6.09 2.41
CA GLY A 911 18.97 6.59 1.18
C GLY A 911 20.45 6.23 0.94
N ASP A 912 21.19 5.88 1.97
CA ASP A 912 22.61 5.56 1.89
C ASP A 912 22.93 4.08 2.11
N THR A 913 22.15 3.36 2.93
CA THR A 913 22.41 1.95 3.29
C THR A 913 21.42 0.97 2.67
N GLY A 914 20.23 1.43 2.23
CA GLY A 914 19.16 0.57 1.74
C GLY A 914 18.41 -0.18 2.84
N GLU A 915 18.71 0.09 4.12
CA GLU A 915 18.00 -0.47 5.26
C GLU A 915 16.53 -0.10 5.23
N GLY A 916 15.66 -1.08 5.52
CA GLY A 916 14.22 -0.85 5.62
C GLY A 916 13.88 -0.01 6.85
N LEU A 917 12.94 0.93 6.68
CA LEU A 917 12.54 1.91 7.66
C LEU A 917 11.01 2.11 7.60
N GLY A 918 10.47 2.78 8.62
CA GLY A 918 9.04 2.91 8.79
C GLY A 918 8.42 1.57 9.16
N ALA A 919 7.18 1.36 8.72
CA ALA A 919 6.43 0.14 8.98
C ALA A 919 7.18 -1.12 8.51
N SER A 920 7.46 -2.04 9.44
CA SER A 920 8.34 -3.19 9.20
C SER A 920 7.68 -4.36 8.44
N HIS A 921 6.35 -4.35 8.30
CA HIS A 921 5.59 -5.39 7.60
C HIS A 921 4.70 -4.80 6.47
N GLN A 922 4.98 -3.58 6.05
CA GLN A 922 4.21 -2.88 5.02
C GLN A 922 4.63 -3.35 3.62
N THR A 923 4.01 -4.41 3.12
CA THR A 923 4.19 -4.82 1.73
C THR A 923 3.66 -3.74 0.80
N GLY A 924 2.41 -3.30 0.96
CA GLY A 924 1.81 -2.14 0.32
C GLY A 924 2.38 -1.78 -1.04
N TRP A 925 2.81 -0.54 -1.21
CA TRP A 925 3.45 -0.05 -2.44
C TRP A 925 4.86 -0.61 -2.66
N THR A 926 5.53 -1.14 -1.62
CA THR A 926 6.85 -1.77 -1.78
C THR A 926 6.75 -3.06 -2.61
N ALA A 927 5.56 -3.67 -2.69
CA ALA A 927 5.29 -4.76 -3.63
C ALA A 927 5.54 -4.39 -5.11
N LEU A 928 5.72 -3.10 -5.45
CA LEU A 928 6.17 -2.68 -6.79
C LEU A 928 7.48 -3.35 -7.21
N VAL A 929 8.29 -3.84 -6.26
CA VAL A 929 9.46 -4.70 -6.57
C VAL A 929 9.05 -5.89 -7.44
N ALA A 930 7.86 -6.47 -7.23
CA ALA A 930 7.36 -7.57 -8.05
C ALA A 930 7.09 -7.14 -9.50
N SER A 931 6.63 -5.90 -9.71
CA SER A 931 6.48 -5.32 -11.06
C SER A 931 7.84 -5.01 -11.69
N LEU A 932 8.82 -4.54 -10.90
CA LEU A 932 10.18 -4.33 -11.42
C LEU A 932 10.83 -5.64 -11.85
N ILE A 933 10.66 -6.71 -11.08
CA ILE A 933 11.14 -8.05 -11.45
C ILE A 933 10.42 -8.52 -12.71
N ASP A 934 9.10 -8.34 -12.83
CA ASP A 934 8.33 -8.72 -14.02
C ASP A 934 8.83 -8.03 -15.29
N GLU A 935 9.22 -6.77 -15.20
CA GLU A 935 9.59 -5.93 -16.34
C GLU A 935 11.09 -5.92 -16.67
N TRP A 936 11.96 -6.18 -15.67
CA TRP A 936 13.40 -5.91 -15.79
C TRP A 936 14.30 -7.10 -15.42
N SER A 937 13.75 -8.27 -15.00
CA SER A 937 14.60 -9.44 -14.72
C SER A 937 15.30 -9.96 -15.98
N GLY A 938 16.59 -10.28 -15.83
CA GLY A 938 17.43 -10.83 -16.88
C GLY A 938 18.49 -9.94 -17.38
#